data_e36ab6b59635da1ae48379e14d0f8bca
#
_entry.id   e36ab6b59635da1ae48379e14d0f8bca
#
_cell.length_a   1.000
_cell.length_b   1.000
_cell.length_c   1.000
_cell.angle_alpha   90.00
_cell.angle_beta   90.00
_cell.angle_gamma   90.00
#
_symmetry.space_group_name_H-M   'P 1'
#
loop_
_entity.id
_entity.type
_entity.pdbx_description
1 polymer ?
#
loop_
_entity_poly.entity_id
_entity_poly.type
_entity_poly.pdbx_seq_one_letter_code
_entity_poly.pdbx_strand_id
1 'polypeptide(L)'
;MPQSVVNDGKTYVLTTIGESVFANSTITSIDMPTTVTKIGKEAFHYCMSLVTVKGTENVDSIMGQAFATCRQMKTMDWPKALKFVGPHAFTYDSSITFDLFLPRSITLEEGALEGMFNVGAITLDGQPAYVGAEAFSGLDALTTFNINAIYPPHFNPADAFSDGWGDPDLSSVTLYVPTGAKKNYEADKNWANIFGEIVEKDMENPDETGGNGGGGERKDSVLATEISPDSATIAMHVAEAGTLNETLTKKLQAKVHKLTLSGKLNGDDIILLRKLTGVDTDGSEIENATPILDTLDISLCNIVAGGDAYFVSSIGASYTEDDVVGAYMFSGCPSLVSVTLPRYAERIGNDAFAYTQSLRYVGIGDRVKTIGQTAFYNSQIESIDLPDNIETLADMVFYNCEHLKQVKLPANLRALPFATFYFCIALTDVVMPESLTNIGDEAFWYCASLPQIHIPASVTNIDNTAFGRCLGMTAFEVDPANTTYKSEDGVLLNATGDILIQYPLGNSRTTYTTPESVANIGDIAFYQANHLSEVTLGENVSTLGGSAFNECKVLKKVSVNATVPPACYGSEDFTPFTNTDIAHAMLIVPDGSEDAYRAAPVWQDFGYITTPTAVRSVNVEGKSDETARFNLSGARVNHSTQGVSILRMGDGSTRKVLTR
;
A
#
# COMPACT_ATOMS: atom_id res chain seq x y z
N MET A 1 19.86 -10.50 -37.38
CA MET A 1 18.61 -9.73 -37.65
C MET A 1 18.94 -8.31 -38.09
N PRO A 2 18.10 -7.60 -38.87
CA PRO A 2 18.35 -6.20 -39.18
C PRO A 2 18.12 -5.31 -37.94
N GLN A 3 18.95 -4.27 -37.77
CA GLN A 3 18.83 -3.32 -36.66
C GLN A 3 17.57 -2.42 -36.78
N SER A 4 17.11 -2.21 -38.00
CA SER A 4 15.91 -1.41 -38.28
C SER A 4 15.18 -1.90 -39.53
N VAL A 5 13.90 -1.60 -39.60
CA VAL A 5 13.01 -1.88 -40.72
C VAL A 5 12.34 -0.60 -41.17
N VAL A 6 12.20 -0.38 -42.49
CA VAL A 6 11.50 0.76 -43.05
C VAL A 6 10.09 0.28 -43.50
N ASN A 7 9.05 0.91 -42.95
CA ASN A 7 7.68 0.68 -43.35
C ASN A 7 6.96 2.04 -43.55
N ASP A 8 6.24 2.22 -44.64
CA ASP A 8 5.54 3.46 -45.00
C ASP A 8 6.41 4.73 -44.92
N GLY A 9 7.70 4.60 -45.32
CA GLY A 9 8.67 5.71 -45.25
C GLY A 9 9.18 6.06 -43.85
N LYS A 10 8.80 5.31 -42.82
CA LYS A 10 9.30 5.48 -41.44
C LYS A 10 10.27 4.35 -41.10
N THR A 11 11.35 4.71 -40.43
CA THR A 11 12.35 3.76 -39.91
C THR A 11 11.96 3.36 -38.50
N TYR A 12 11.84 2.05 -38.27
CA TYR A 12 11.58 1.44 -36.96
C TYR A 12 12.81 0.69 -36.50
N VAL A 13 13.30 0.99 -35.32
CA VAL A 13 14.43 0.30 -34.70
C VAL A 13 13.92 -0.95 -33.97
N LEU A 14 14.58 -2.08 -34.12
CA LEU A 14 14.24 -3.31 -33.42
C LEU A 14 14.77 -3.24 -31.98
N THR A 15 13.88 -3.11 -31.01
CA THR A 15 14.22 -3.04 -29.57
C THR A 15 13.68 -4.22 -28.78
N THR A 16 12.78 -5.01 -29.36
CA THR A 16 12.11 -6.11 -28.66
C THR A 16 11.91 -7.29 -29.62
N ILE A 17 12.23 -8.49 -29.14
CA ILE A 17 11.78 -9.74 -29.76
C ILE A 17 10.37 -10.02 -29.24
N GLY A 18 9.39 -10.12 -30.11
CA GLY A 18 7.97 -10.30 -29.75
C GLY A 18 7.66 -11.64 -29.08
N GLU A 19 6.46 -11.74 -28.52
CA GLU A 19 5.96 -12.98 -27.92
C GLU A 19 5.85 -14.09 -28.99
N SER A 20 6.35 -15.29 -28.65
CA SER A 20 6.28 -16.54 -29.44
C SER A 20 6.81 -16.43 -30.89
N VAL A 21 7.57 -15.37 -31.23
CA VAL A 21 7.98 -15.08 -32.63
C VAL A 21 8.76 -16.24 -33.29
N PHE A 22 9.60 -16.95 -32.51
CA PHE A 22 10.40 -18.09 -32.97
C PHE A 22 9.98 -19.39 -32.28
N ALA A 23 8.88 -19.43 -31.57
CA ALA A 23 8.44 -20.64 -30.87
C ALA A 23 8.33 -21.85 -31.85
N ASN A 24 8.85 -23.00 -31.39
CA ASN A 24 8.93 -24.24 -32.19
C ASN A 24 9.74 -24.13 -33.50
N SER A 25 10.61 -23.13 -33.61
CA SER A 25 11.45 -22.95 -34.81
C SER A 25 12.61 -23.94 -34.83
N THR A 26 13.04 -24.30 -36.03
CA THR A 26 14.21 -25.15 -36.31
C THR A 26 15.51 -24.36 -36.47
N ILE A 27 15.52 -23.08 -36.12
CA ILE A 27 16.74 -22.25 -36.16
C ILE A 27 17.83 -22.85 -35.29
N THR A 28 19.07 -22.82 -35.79
CA THR A 28 20.25 -23.32 -35.06
C THR A 28 21.04 -22.19 -34.38
N SER A 29 20.88 -20.98 -34.88
CA SER A 29 21.54 -19.79 -34.30
C SER A 29 20.72 -18.53 -34.57
N ILE A 30 20.87 -17.56 -33.71
CA ILE A 30 20.35 -16.21 -33.89
C ILE A 30 21.42 -15.19 -33.50
N ASP A 31 21.48 -14.11 -34.28
CA ASP A 31 22.30 -12.93 -33.99
C ASP A 31 21.38 -11.72 -33.96
N MET A 32 21.18 -11.15 -32.77
CA MET A 32 20.28 -10.02 -32.52
C MET A 32 21.05 -8.71 -32.63
N PRO A 33 20.44 -7.62 -33.10
CA PRO A 33 21.09 -6.31 -33.04
C PRO A 33 21.19 -5.83 -31.59
N THR A 34 22.26 -5.11 -31.27
CA THR A 34 22.54 -4.56 -29.94
C THR A 34 21.52 -3.52 -29.45
N THR A 35 20.54 -3.17 -30.30
CA THR A 35 19.40 -2.33 -29.94
C THR A 35 18.27 -3.10 -29.23
N VAL A 36 18.34 -4.45 -29.21
CA VAL A 36 17.34 -5.28 -28.52
C VAL A 36 17.62 -5.23 -27.01
N THR A 37 16.63 -4.77 -26.25
CA THR A 37 16.67 -4.70 -24.79
C THR A 37 15.72 -5.68 -24.13
N LYS A 38 14.76 -6.26 -24.88
CA LYS A 38 13.73 -7.16 -24.32
C LYS A 38 13.51 -8.38 -25.21
N ILE A 39 13.46 -9.56 -24.57
CA ILE A 39 13.05 -10.82 -25.19
C ILE A 39 11.67 -11.19 -24.62
N GLY A 40 10.67 -11.29 -25.49
CA GLY A 40 9.26 -11.51 -25.16
C GLY A 40 8.97 -12.91 -24.60
N LYS A 41 7.79 -13.06 -24.05
CA LYS A 41 7.29 -14.32 -23.51
C LYS A 41 7.31 -15.39 -24.60
N GLU A 42 7.82 -16.60 -24.26
CA GLU A 42 7.87 -17.75 -25.19
C GLU A 42 8.60 -17.48 -26.52
N ALA A 43 9.40 -16.41 -26.64
CA ALA A 43 9.97 -15.96 -27.90
C ALA A 43 10.72 -17.07 -28.66
N PHE A 44 11.42 -17.96 -27.95
CA PHE A 44 12.17 -19.12 -28.49
C PHE A 44 11.71 -20.44 -27.85
N HIS A 45 10.51 -20.50 -27.29
CA HIS A 45 9.99 -21.70 -26.65
C HIS A 45 10.02 -22.92 -27.59
N TYR A 46 10.53 -24.06 -27.08
CA TYR A 46 10.71 -25.29 -27.91
C TYR A 46 11.60 -25.13 -29.15
N CYS A 47 12.57 -24.21 -29.18
CA CYS A 47 13.58 -24.15 -30.23
C CYS A 47 14.65 -25.25 -30.04
N MET A 48 14.27 -26.51 -30.26
CA MET A 48 15.07 -27.70 -29.95
C MET A 48 16.40 -27.80 -30.70
N SER A 49 16.59 -27.02 -31.77
CA SER A 49 17.80 -26.99 -32.58
C SER A 49 18.68 -25.76 -32.33
N LEU A 50 18.23 -24.83 -31.51
CA LEU A 50 18.94 -23.59 -31.22
C LEU A 50 20.20 -23.88 -30.39
N VAL A 51 21.38 -23.53 -30.91
CA VAL A 51 22.70 -23.78 -30.29
C VAL A 51 23.33 -22.49 -29.81
N THR A 52 23.18 -21.40 -30.57
CA THR A 52 23.89 -20.15 -30.32
C THR A 52 22.97 -18.94 -30.37
N VAL A 53 23.04 -18.12 -29.34
CA VAL A 53 22.33 -16.83 -29.21
C VAL A 53 23.35 -15.72 -29.05
N LYS A 54 23.36 -14.74 -29.94
CA LYS A 54 24.31 -13.61 -29.91
C LYS A 54 23.56 -12.27 -29.90
N GLY A 55 24.27 -11.21 -29.51
CA GLY A 55 23.75 -9.85 -29.51
C GLY A 55 22.79 -9.56 -28.37
N THR A 56 22.95 -10.27 -27.25
CA THR A 56 22.08 -10.11 -26.05
C THR A 56 22.70 -9.25 -24.97
N GLU A 57 23.87 -8.64 -25.20
CA GLU A 57 24.64 -7.89 -24.18
C GLU A 57 23.86 -6.73 -23.55
N ASN A 58 22.93 -6.12 -24.33
CA ASN A 58 22.09 -5.01 -23.90
C ASN A 58 20.67 -5.41 -23.48
N VAL A 59 20.37 -6.72 -23.44
CA VAL A 59 19.07 -7.20 -22.96
C VAL A 59 18.98 -6.98 -21.46
N ASP A 60 17.96 -6.28 -21.03
CA ASP A 60 17.66 -6.04 -19.61
C ASP A 60 16.49 -6.91 -19.12
N SER A 61 15.69 -7.48 -20.02
CA SER A 61 14.50 -8.25 -19.65
C SER A 61 14.32 -9.49 -20.53
N ILE A 62 14.26 -10.66 -19.90
CA ILE A 62 13.92 -11.94 -20.51
C ILE A 62 12.60 -12.41 -19.89
N MET A 63 11.54 -12.48 -20.70
CA MET A 63 10.20 -12.77 -20.19
C MET A 63 9.96 -14.28 -20.00
N GLY A 64 8.85 -14.63 -19.36
CA GLY A 64 8.54 -16.00 -18.99
C GLY A 64 8.59 -16.97 -20.18
N GLN A 65 9.17 -18.15 -19.94
CA GLN A 65 9.35 -19.24 -20.93
C GLN A 65 10.07 -18.85 -22.22
N ALA A 66 10.81 -17.72 -22.22
CA ALA A 66 11.41 -17.16 -23.43
C ALA A 66 12.34 -18.14 -24.14
N PHE A 67 13.12 -18.95 -23.43
CA PHE A 67 14.00 -20.00 -23.96
C PHE A 67 13.63 -21.39 -23.46
N ALA A 68 12.50 -21.56 -22.81
CA ALA A 68 12.13 -22.86 -22.22
C ALA A 68 12.23 -24.00 -23.26
N THR A 69 12.92 -25.06 -22.86
CA THR A 69 13.15 -26.28 -23.67
C THR A 69 14.01 -26.04 -24.93
N CYS A 70 14.93 -25.09 -24.92
CA CYS A 70 15.99 -24.96 -25.93
C CYS A 70 17.18 -25.91 -25.65
N ARG A 71 16.90 -27.22 -25.61
CA ARG A 71 17.80 -28.27 -25.09
C ARG A 71 19.19 -28.36 -25.71
N GLN A 72 19.44 -27.73 -26.86
CA GLN A 72 20.76 -27.71 -27.51
C GLN A 72 21.49 -26.38 -27.37
N MET A 73 20.94 -25.41 -26.63
CA MET A 73 21.54 -24.10 -26.46
C MET A 73 22.82 -24.20 -25.62
N LYS A 74 23.96 -23.90 -26.24
CA LYS A 74 25.30 -24.01 -25.61
C LYS A 74 25.92 -22.67 -25.30
N THR A 75 25.66 -21.67 -26.13
CA THR A 75 26.30 -20.35 -26.04
C THR A 75 25.27 -19.24 -26.15
N MET A 76 25.40 -18.29 -25.26
CA MET A 76 24.64 -17.05 -25.24
C MET A 76 25.57 -15.92 -24.80
N ASP A 77 25.50 -14.78 -25.48
CA ASP A 77 26.17 -13.57 -24.99
C ASP A 77 25.41 -13.09 -23.75
N TRP A 78 25.72 -13.68 -22.60
CA TRP A 78 24.94 -13.48 -21.37
C TRP A 78 24.86 -12.01 -20.97
N PRO A 79 23.64 -11.44 -20.75
CA PRO A 79 23.47 -10.02 -20.52
C PRO A 79 24.05 -9.58 -19.17
N LYS A 80 24.97 -8.61 -19.17
CA LYS A 80 25.56 -8.06 -17.93
C LYS A 80 24.69 -7.03 -17.23
N ALA A 81 23.72 -6.44 -17.94
CA ALA A 81 22.78 -5.44 -17.41
C ALA A 81 21.37 -5.99 -17.19
N LEU A 82 21.25 -7.32 -17.04
CA LEU A 82 19.97 -8.02 -16.87
C LEU A 82 19.31 -7.58 -15.56
N LYS A 83 18.01 -7.20 -15.66
CA LYS A 83 17.20 -6.74 -14.52
C LYS A 83 16.07 -7.70 -14.19
N PHE A 84 15.58 -8.45 -15.18
CA PHE A 84 14.41 -9.28 -15.03
C PHE A 84 14.54 -10.58 -15.82
N VAL A 85 14.27 -11.71 -15.14
CA VAL A 85 14.10 -13.03 -15.74
C VAL A 85 12.75 -13.58 -15.29
N GLY A 86 11.84 -13.75 -16.23
CA GLY A 86 10.46 -14.17 -15.97
C GLY A 86 10.34 -15.66 -15.62
N PRO A 87 9.14 -16.10 -15.24
CA PRO A 87 8.93 -17.45 -14.74
C PRO A 87 9.28 -18.50 -15.82
N HIS A 88 10.03 -19.51 -15.39
CA HIS A 88 10.46 -20.65 -16.22
C HIS A 88 11.17 -20.24 -17.53
N ALA A 89 11.89 -19.11 -17.53
CA ALA A 89 12.48 -18.55 -18.75
C ALA A 89 13.48 -19.47 -19.44
N PHE A 90 14.24 -20.29 -18.69
CA PHE A 90 15.26 -21.22 -19.15
C PHE A 90 14.99 -22.68 -18.78
N THR A 91 13.77 -23.01 -18.41
CA THR A 91 13.42 -24.36 -17.94
C THR A 91 13.81 -25.44 -18.96
N TYR A 92 14.55 -26.45 -18.49
CA TYR A 92 15.07 -27.58 -19.29
C TYR A 92 16.10 -27.23 -20.37
N ASP A 93 16.89 -26.17 -20.18
CA ASP A 93 18.01 -25.78 -21.06
C ASP A 93 19.31 -26.50 -20.65
N SER A 94 19.31 -27.80 -20.81
CA SER A 94 20.32 -28.72 -20.28
C SER A 94 21.71 -28.67 -20.96
N SER A 95 21.94 -27.85 -21.98
CA SER A 95 23.22 -27.80 -22.67
C SER A 95 24.09 -26.57 -22.33
N ILE A 96 23.58 -25.65 -21.52
CA ILE A 96 24.31 -24.48 -21.06
C ILE A 96 25.37 -24.91 -20.04
N THR A 97 26.63 -24.53 -20.29
CA THR A 97 27.80 -24.90 -19.45
C THR A 97 28.64 -23.72 -19.02
N PHE A 98 28.26 -22.49 -19.41
CA PHE A 98 29.00 -21.30 -19.00
C PHE A 98 28.50 -20.79 -17.63
N ASP A 99 29.40 -20.15 -16.91
CA ASP A 99 29.08 -19.56 -15.62
C ASP A 99 28.11 -18.39 -15.76
N LEU A 100 27.14 -18.27 -14.84
CA LEU A 100 26.16 -17.23 -14.86
C LEU A 100 26.59 -16.04 -13.99
N PHE A 101 26.48 -14.85 -14.57
CA PHE A 101 26.61 -13.60 -13.83
C PHE A 101 25.23 -12.96 -13.70
N LEU A 102 24.77 -12.75 -12.47
CA LEU A 102 23.49 -12.15 -12.13
C LEU A 102 23.75 -10.77 -11.50
N PRO A 103 23.38 -9.68 -12.19
CA PRO A 103 23.63 -8.33 -11.68
C PRO A 103 22.85 -8.05 -10.38
N ARG A 104 23.34 -7.11 -9.58
CA ARG A 104 22.61 -6.64 -8.40
C ARG A 104 21.23 -6.09 -8.78
N SER A 105 20.27 -6.20 -7.87
CA SER A 105 18.90 -5.78 -8.08
C SER A 105 18.16 -6.53 -9.21
N ILE A 106 18.66 -7.71 -9.62
CA ILE A 106 17.95 -8.58 -10.55
C ILE A 106 16.68 -9.14 -9.90
N THR A 107 15.63 -9.26 -10.69
CA THR A 107 14.43 -10.03 -10.35
C THR A 107 14.47 -11.37 -11.08
N LEU A 108 14.43 -12.46 -10.33
CA LEU A 108 14.25 -13.82 -10.82
C LEU A 108 12.88 -14.33 -10.37
N GLU A 109 12.00 -14.59 -11.30
CA GLU A 109 10.68 -15.15 -11.02
C GLU A 109 10.77 -16.66 -10.74
N GLU A 110 9.64 -17.27 -10.39
CA GLU A 110 9.52 -18.71 -10.12
C GLU A 110 10.13 -19.54 -11.25
N GLY A 111 11.02 -20.50 -10.91
CA GLY A 111 11.67 -21.38 -11.87
C GLY A 111 12.53 -20.69 -12.94
N ALA A 112 12.94 -19.42 -12.74
CA ALA A 112 13.55 -18.59 -13.78
C ALA A 112 14.75 -19.25 -14.48
N LEU A 113 15.62 -19.97 -13.75
CA LEU A 113 16.80 -20.69 -14.23
C LEU A 113 16.70 -22.20 -14.00
N GLU A 114 15.48 -22.71 -13.78
CA GLU A 114 15.20 -24.12 -13.52
C GLU A 114 15.73 -25.03 -14.62
N GLY A 115 16.39 -26.12 -14.22
CA GLY A 115 16.83 -27.16 -15.15
C GLY A 115 18.02 -26.80 -16.03
N MET A 116 18.82 -25.81 -15.66
CA MET A 116 20.12 -25.51 -16.28
C MET A 116 21.19 -26.47 -15.69
N PHE A 117 21.01 -27.76 -15.88
CA PHE A 117 21.71 -28.87 -15.20
C PHE A 117 23.25 -28.82 -15.25
N ASN A 118 23.84 -28.15 -16.25
CA ASN A 118 25.28 -28.15 -16.48
C ASN A 118 25.99 -26.84 -16.10
N VAL A 119 25.30 -25.92 -15.46
CA VAL A 119 25.92 -24.68 -14.95
C VAL A 119 26.76 -24.98 -13.72
N GLY A 120 28.08 -24.70 -13.80
CA GLY A 120 29.04 -25.03 -12.74
C GLY A 120 29.19 -23.95 -11.69
N ALA A 121 29.00 -22.68 -12.07
CA ALA A 121 29.13 -21.55 -11.15
C ALA A 121 28.09 -20.46 -11.44
N ILE A 122 27.61 -19.85 -10.36
CA ILE A 122 26.78 -18.65 -10.40
C ILE A 122 27.46 -17.56 -9.60
N THR A 123 27.48 -16.35 -10.14
CA THR A 123 27.87 -15.14 -9.41
C THR A 123 26.68 -14.19 -9.32
N LEU A 124 26.24 -13.92 -8.09
CA LEU A 124 25.24 -12.91 -7.76
C LEU A 124 25.96 -11.64 -7.28
N ASP A 125 25.89 -10.58 -8.07
CA ASP A 125 26.58 -9.32 -7.76
C ASP A 125 25.75 -8.45 -6.79
N GLY A 126 25.71 -8.87 -5.54
CA GLY A 126 25.02 -8.14 -4.48
C GLY A 126 23.61 -8.66 -4.20
N GLN A 127 22.72 -7.76 -3.79
CA GLN A 127 21.34 -8.10 -3.45
C GLN A 127 20.47 -8.17 -4.71
N PRO A 128 19.75 -9.29 -4.97
CA PRO A 128 18.69 -9.31 -5.95
C PRO A 128 17.49 -8.48 -5.46
N ALA A 129 16.68 -7.97 -6.38
CA ALA A 129 15.42 -7.34 -6.03
C ALA A 129 14.39 -8.39 -5.58
N TYR A 130 14.41 -9.58 -6.23
CA TYR A 130 13.54 -10.70 -5.89
C TYR A 130 14.14 -12.01 -6.42
N VAL A 131 13.94 -13.10 -5.69
CA VAL A 131 14.24 -14.48 -6.13
C VAL A 131 13.05 -15.35 -5.76
N GLY A 132 12.35 -15.85 -6.76
CA GLY A 132 11.19 -16.74 -6.63
C GLY A 132 11.56 -18.14 -6.18
N ALA A 133 10.56 -18.91 -5.80
CA ALA A 133 10.71 -20.34 -5.53
C ALA A 133 11.25 -21.06 -6.77
N GLU A 134 12.05 -22.10 -6.57
CA GLU A 134 12.61 -22.95 -7.65
C GLU A 134 13.46 -22.19 -8.69
N ALA A 135 13.77 -20.90 -8.44
CA ALA A 135 14.53 -20.06 -9.40
C ALA A 135 15.90 -20.67 -9.78
N PHE A 136 16.50 -21.47 -8.91
CA PHE A 136 17.77 -22.19 -9.07
C PHE A 136 17.60 -23.70 -9.03
N SER A 137 16.39 -24.23 -9.23
CA SER A 137 16.12 -25.66 -9.18
C SER A 137 16.85 -26.43 -10.30
N GLY A 138 17.30 -27.64 -10.02
CA GLY A 138 17.92 -28.53 -11.02
C GLY A 138 19.26 -28.03 -11.56
N LEU A 139 20.07 -27.36 -10.76
CA LEU A 139 21.45 -26.97 -11.09
C LEU A 139 22.45 -28.06 -10.63
N ASP A 140 22.32 -29.26 -11.17
CA ASP A 140 23.02 -30.46 -10.69
C ASP A 140 24.55 -30.39 -10.77
N ALA A 141 25.10 -29.60 -11.69
CA ALA A 141 26.55 -29.40 -11.82
C ALA A 141 27.08 -28.23 -11.00
N LEU A 142 26.24 -27.52 -10.25
CA LEU A 142 26.66 -26.37 -9.48
C LEU A 142 27.64 -26.78 -8.38
N THR A 143 28.84 -26.22 -8.41
CA THR A 143 29.87 -26.43 -7.37
C THR A 143 30.24 -25.14 -6.66
N THR A 144 29.90 -24.00 -7.28
CA THR A 144 30.34 -22.68 -6.82
C THR A 144 29.18 -21.69 -6.88
N PHE A 145 28.86 -21.10 -5.73
CA PHE A 145 27.90 -19.99 -5.65
C PHE A 145 28.63 -18.78 -5.06
N ASN A 146 28.88 -17.77 -5.87
CA ASN A 146 29.53 -16.54 -5.42
C ASN A 146 28.47 -15.48 -5.14
N ILE A 147 28.53 -14.84 -3.98
CA ILE A 147 27.64 -13.74 -3.62
C ILE A 147 28.48 -12.55 -3.21
N ASN A 148 28.44 -11.50 -4.02
CA ASN A 148 29.14 -10.25 -3.74
C ASN A 148 28.30 -9.35 -2.81
N ALA A 149 27.95 -9.87 -1.65
CA ALA A 149 27.22 -9.16 -0.61
C ALA A 149 27.80 -9.49 0.77
N ILE A 150 28.02 -8.45 1.60
CA ILE A 150 28.55 -8.61 2.96
C ILE A 150 27.57 -9.39 3.85
N TYR A 151 26.30 -9.34 3.53
CA TYR A 151 25.24 -9.99 4.27
C TYR A 151 24.38 -10.86 3.36
N PRO A 152 23.79 -11.94 3.88
CA PRO A 152 22.96 -12.83 3.10
C PRO A 152 21.85 -12.11 2.33
N PRO A 153 21.60 -12.47 1.07
CA PRO A 153 20.45 -11.98 0.31
C PRO A 153 19.11 -12.36 0.95
N HIS A 154 18.07 -11.58 0.63
CA HIS A 154 16.74 -11.70 1.24
C HIS A 154 15.85 -12.79 0.62
N PHE A 155 16.41 -13.86 0.14
CA PHE A 155 15.64 -15.02 -0.26
C PHE A 155 16.04 -16.24 0.58
N ASN A 156 15.13 -17.20 0.69
CA ASN A 156 15.44 -18.46 1.33
C ASN A 156 16.14 -19.40 0.30
N PRO A 157 17.40 -19.76 0.48
CA PRO A 157 18.07 -20.68 -0.45
C PRO A 157 17.37 -22.03 -0.55
N ALA A 158 16.79 -22.54 0.56
CA ALA A 158 16.05 -23.79 0.52
C ALA A 158 14.89 -23.74 -0.48
N ASP A 159 14.13 -22.64 -0.53
CA ASP A 159 13.01 -22.48 -1.46
C ASP A 159 13.50 -22.23 -2.90
N ALA A 160 14.53 -21.41 -3.06
CA ALA A 160 15.05 -21.02 -4.38
C ALA A 160 15.74 -22.17 -5.13
N PHE A 161 16.34 -23.12 -4.40
CA PHE A 161 16.99 -24.31 -4.95
C PHE A 161 16.12 -25.57 -4.85
N SER A 162 14.95 -25.52 -4.22
CA SER A 162 14.00 -26.63 -4.11
C SER A 162 13.60 -27.14 -5.51
N ASP A 163 13.31 -28.42 -5.59
CA ASP A 163 12.66 -29.04 -6.77
C ASP A 163 11.17 -29.36 -6.50
N GLY A 164 10.63 -28.80 -5.41
CA GLY A 164 9.25 -29.02 -4.98
C GLY A 164 9.02 -30.37 -4.26
N TRP A 165 10.05 -31.23 -4.13
CA TRP A 165 9.94 -32.58 -3.55
C TRP A 165 10.72 -32.76 -2.24
N GLY A 166 11.59 -31.82 -1.86
CA GLY A 166 12.37 -31.86 -0.63
C GLY A 166 13.36 -30.70 -0.49
N ASP A 167 14.11 -30.72 0.61
CA ASP A 167 15.18 -29.75 0.81
C ASP A 167 16.33 -30.02 -0.17
N PRO A 168 16.90 -28.99 -0.83
CA PRO A 168 18.00 -29.15 -1.76
C PRO A 168 19.26 -29.61 -1.05
N ASP A 169 19.99 -30.56 -1.63
CA ASP A 169 21.33 -30.96 -1.14
C ASP A 169 22.42 -30.09 -1.77
N LEU A 170 22.76 -28.99 -1.10
CA LEU A 170 23.83 -28.09 -1.49
C LEU A 170 25.16 -28.38 -0.75
N SER A 171 25.29 -29.56 -0.11
CA SER A 171 26.49 -29.94 0.63
C SER A 171 27.76 -30.04 -0.22
N SER A 172 27.63 -30.19 -1.54
CA SER A 172 28.74 -30.17 -2.50
C SER A 172 29.05 -28.78 -3.05
N VAL A 173 28.22 -27.76 -2.75
CA VAL A 173 28.38 -26.40 -3.27
C VAL A 173 29.15 -25.55 -2.26
N THR A 174 30.22 -24.90 -2.72
CA THR A 174 30.94 -23.90 -1.94
C THR A 174 30.32 -22.52 -2.16
N LEU A 175 29.88 -21.90 -1.05
CA LEU A 175 29.43 -20.52 -1.04
C LEU A 175 30.62 -19.57 -0.83
N TYR A 176 30.94 -18.77 -1.81
CA TYR A 176 31.96 -17.72 -1.68
C TYR A 176 31.28 -16.38 -1.33
N VAL A 177 31.80 -15.72 -0.31
CA VAL A 177 31.32 -14.43 0.18
C VAL A 177 32.50 -13.44 0.32
N PRO A 178 32.25 -12.12 0.36
CA PRO A 178 33.32 -11.13 0.56
C PRO A 178 34.09 -11.33 1.86
N THR A 179 35.35 -10.94 1.89
CA THR A 179 36.19 -10.94 3.10
C THR A 179 35.49 -10.19 4.23
N GLY A 180 35.36 -10.81 5.43
CA GLY A 180 34.64 -10.29 6.60
C GLY A 180 33.15 -10.59 6.63
N ALA A 181 32.59 -11.24 5.60
CA ALA A 181 31.16 -11.54 5.50
C ALA A 181 30.74 -12.88 6.13
N LYS A 182 31.65 -13.87 6.21
CA LYS A 182 31.36 -15.26 6.59
C LYS A 182 30.48 -15.37 7.86
N LYS A 183 30.84 -14.62 8.92
CA LYS A 183 30.11 -14.64 10.18
C LYS A 183 28.65 -14.22 10.05
N ASN A 184 28.30 -13.36 9.06
CA ASN A 184 26.94 -12.89 8.85
C ASN A 184 26.10 -14.01 8.21
N TYR A 185 26.70 -14.80 7.29
CA TYR A 185 26.05 -15.94 6.65
C TYR A 185 25.90 -17.14 7.62
N GLU A 186 26.91 -17.38 8.48
CA GLU A 186 26.84 -18.42 9.51
C GLU A 186 25.84 -18.08 10.62
N ALA A 187 25.55 -16.81 10.86
CA ALA A 187 24.56 -16.36 11.84
C ALA A 187 23.11 -16.36 11.31
N ASP A 188 22.93 -16.36 9.98
CA ASP A 188 21.62 -16.35 9.38
C ASP A 188 21.01 -17.76 9.34
N LYS A 189 19.78 -17.92 9.88
CA LYS A 189 19.11 -19.22 10.00
C LYS A 189 18.80 -19.92 8.67
N ASN A 190 18.63 -19.16 7.59
CA ASN A 190 18.29 -19.68 6.26
C ASN A 190 19.54 -20.04 5.46
N TRP A 191 20.69 -19.41 5.77
CA TRP A 191 21.94 -19.56 5.04
C TRP A 191 22.96 -20.44 5.77
N ALA A 192 22.87 -20.50 7.12
CA ALA A 192 23.73 -21.35 7.91
C ALA A 192 23.45 -22.82 7.61
N ASN A 193 24.48 -23.59 7.35
CA ASN A 193 24.45 -25.06 7.16
C ASN A 193 23.71 -25.57 5.91
N ILE A 194 23.33 -24.73 4.95
CA ILE A 194 22.69 -25.20 3.72
C ILE A 194 23.75 -25.53 2.64
N PHE A 195 24.87 -24.80 2.62
CA PHE A 195 25.98 -25.04 1.71
C PHE A 195 27.07 -25.91 2.37
N GLY A 196 27.84 -26.62 1.55
CA GLY A 196 28.92 -27.49 2.05
C GLY A 196 30.01 -26.73 2.79
N GLU A 197 30.39 -25.56 2.29
CA GLU A 197 31.36 -24.68 2.91
C GLU A 197 31.06 -23.21 2.59
N ILE A 198 31.30 -22.32 3.55
CA ILE A 198 31.27 -20.86 3.34
C ILE A 198 32.71 -20.34 3.40
N VAL A 199 33.17 -19.79 2.31
CA VAL A 199 34.56 -19.35 2.13
C VAL A 199 34.62 -17.84 1.85
N GLU A 200 35.45 -17.14 2.58
CA GLU A 200 35.73 -15.73 2.29
C GLU A 200 36.69 -15.62 1.12
N LYS A 201 36.38 -14.75 0.20
CA LYS A 201 37.18 -14.48 -0.99
C LYS A 201 37.17 -12.99 -1.29
N ASP A 202 38.31 -12.44 -1.71
CA ASP A 202 38.35 -11.10 -2.31
C ASP A 202 37.55 -11.18 -3.61
N MET A 203 36.34 -10.68 -3.60
CA MET A 203 35.49 -10.59 -4.77
C MET A 203 36.00 -9.41 -5.60
N GLU A 204 36.40 -9.66 -6.85
CA GLU A 204 36.69 -8.57 -7.79
C GLU A 204 35.40 -7.75 -7.93
N ASN A 205 35.48 -6.46 -7.60
CA ASN A 205 34.42 -5.53 -7.92
C ASN A 205 34.39 -5.42 -9.46
N PRO A 206 33.32 -5.83 -10.17
CA PRO A 206 33.28 -5.76 -11.63
C PRO A 206 33.43 -4.34 -12.18
N ASP A 207 33.38 -3.32 -11.33
CA ASP A 207 33.61 -1.92 -11.68
C ASP A 207 35.11 -1.52 -11.61
N GLU A 208 36.03 -2.44 -11.22
CA GLU A 208 37.50 -2.20 -11.21
C GLU A 208 38.23 -2.88 -12.37
N THR A 209 37.83 -2.68 -13.62
CA THR A 209 38.70 -2.96 -14.76
C THR A 209 39.60 -1.76 -15.06
N GLY A 210 40.67 -1.61 -14.26
CA GLY A 210 41.69 -0.60 -14.50
C GLY A 210 42.74 -0.48 -13.39
N GLY A 211 43.71 -1.42 -13.32
CA GLY A 211 45.02 -1.12 -12.75
C GLY A 211 45.40 -1.65 -11.37
N ASN A 212 46.08 -2.77 -11.40
CA ASN A 212 47.29 -3.17 -10.62
C ASN A 212 47.27 -3.07 -9.08
N GLY A 213 47.41 -4.22 -8.50
CA GLY A 213 47.77 -4.73 -7.21
C GLY A 213 48.35 -3.83 -6.12
N GLY A 214 47.88 -4.06 -4.90
CA GLY A 214 48.52 -3.64 -3.67
C GLY A 214 47.55 -3.63 -2.51
N GLY A 215 47.74 -4.55 -1.53
CA GLY A 215 47.00 -4.57 -0.29
C GLY A 215 47.08 -3.22 0.44
N GLY A 216 45.97 -2.55 0.56
CA GLY A 216 45.80 -1.31 1.32
C GLY A 216 44.38 -1.25 1.84
N GLU A 217 44.23 -0.75 3.06
CA GLU A 217 42.95 -0.43 3.66
C GLU A 217 42.02 0.23 2.63
N ARG A 218 40.79 -0.26 2.49
CA ARG A 218 39.78 0.32 1.58
C ARG A 218 39.58 1.78 1.95
N LYS A 219 40.07 2.68 1.14
CA LYS A 219 39.63 4.08 1.13
C LYS A 219 38.26 4.17 0.48
N ASP A 220 37.46 5.13 0.97
CA ASP A 220 36.17 5.46 0.41
C ASP A 220 36.22 5.53 -1.13
N SER A 221 35.51 4.66 -1.83
CA SER A 221 35.46 4.64 -3.28
C SER A 221 34.17 5.35 -3.77
N VAL A 222 34.34 6.34 -4.64
CA VAL A 222 33.22 7.07 -5.26
C VAL A 222 33.10 6.63 -6.72
N LEU A 223 31.97 6.00 -7.05
CA LEU A 223 31.56 5.74 -8.43
C LEU A 223 30.53 6.78 -8.82
N ALA A 224 30.94 7.78 -9.59
CA ALA A 224 30.03 8.79 -10.11
C ALA A 224 29.81 8.56 -11.61
N THR A 225 28.58 8.27 -12.00
CA THR A 225 28.15 8.27 -13.40
C THR A 225 27.44 9.58 -13.69
N GLU A 226 28.05 10.48 -14.46
CA GLU A 226 27.41 11.71 -14.90
C GLU A 226 26.39 11.38 -16.00
N ILE A 227 25.10 11.55 -15.70
CA ILE A 227 24.01 11.36 -16.69
C ILE A 227 23.83 12.61 -17.55
N SER A 228 24.15 13.78 -17.01
CA SER A 228 24.16 15.07 -17.71
C SER A 228 25.13 16.03 -17.00
N PRO A 229 25.45 17.21 -17.60
CA PRO A 229 26.29 18.21 -16.94
C PRO A 229 25.76 18.68 -15.58
N ASP A 230 24.44 18.60 -15.37
CA ASP A 230 23.74 19.12 -14.18
C ASP A 230 23.12 18.03 -13.30
N SER A 231 23.26 16.75 -13.63
CA SER A 231 22.68 15.62 -12.88
C SER A 231 23.66 14.46 -12.73
N ALA A 232 23.77 13.90 -11.56
CA ALA A 232 24.63 12.74 -11.30
C ALA A 232 23.92 11.65 -10.49
N THR A 233 24.15 10.39 -10.91
CA THR A 233 23.89 9.20 -10.08
C THR A 233 25.20 8.81 -9.43
N ILE A 234 25.21 8.69 -8.11
CA ILE A 234 26.43 8.40 -7.34
C ILE A 234 26.19 7.16 -6.50
N ALA A 235 27.12 6.21 -6.58
CA ALA A 235 27.22 5.11 -5.64
C ALA A 235 28.55 5.22 -4.87
N MET A 236 28.51 5.03 -3.55
CA MET A 236 29.73 5.13 -2.74
C MET A 236 29.65 4.31 -1.46
N HIS A 237 30.83 3.97 -0.94
CA HIS A 237 30.99 3.29 0.32
C HIS A 237 31.49 4.27 1.40
N VAL A 238 30.82 4.31 2.54
CA VAL A 238 31.20 5.10 3.73
C VAL A 238 31.84 4.13 4.73
N ALA A 239 33.17 4.05 4.72
CA ALA A 239 33.90 3.11 5.57
C ALA A 239 33.81 3.48 7.05
N GLU A 240 33.89 4.78 7.37
CA GLU A 240 33.79 5.31 8.72
C GLU A 240 32.58 6.27 8.81
N ALA A 241 31.74 6.07 9.83
CA ALA A 241 30.60 6.92 10.06
C ALA A 241 31.01 8.37 10.32
N GLY A 242 30.29 9.33 9.74
CA GLY A 242 30.56 10.77 9.85
C GLY A 242 31.46 11.34 8.75
N THR A 243 31.92 10.49 7.80
CA THR A 243 32.87 10.92 6.76
C THR A 243 32.24 11.20 5.40
N LEU A 244 30.92 11.05 5.25
CA LEU A 244 30.24 11.26 3.97
C LEU A 244 30.50 12.65 3.39
N ASN A 245 30.57 13.70 4.22
CA ASN A 245 30.83 15.07 3.75
C ASN A 245 32.29 15.28 3.24
N GLU A 246 33.22 14.43 3.65
CA GLU A 246 34.59 14.47 3.16
C GLU A 246 34.73 13.79 1.81
N THR A 247 33.99 12.69 1.64
CA THR A 247 34.02 11.84 0.45
C THR A 247 33.13 12.37 -0.66
N LEU A 248 31.90 12.79 -0.35
CA LEU A 248 30.98 13.43 -1.29
C LEU A 248 31.34 14.92 -1.44
N THR A 249 32.24 15.22 -2.35
CA THR A 249 32.76 16.58 -2.54
C THR A 249 31.66 17.61 -2.86
N LYS A 250 31.88 18.90 -2.54
CA LYS A 250 30.90 20.00 -2.83
C LYS A 250 30.46 20.04 -4.29
N LYS A 251 31.34 19.69 -5.24
CA LYS A 251 31.01 19.62 -6.67
C LYS A 251 29.99 18.51 -6.97
N LEU A 252 30.11 17.36 -6.30
CA LEU A 252 29.18 16.24 -6.44
C LEU A 252 27.88 16.52 -5.68
N GLN A 253 27.96 17.10 -4.48
CA GLN A 253 26.78 17.52 -3.71
C GLN A 253 25.85 18.44 -4.51
N ALA A 254 26.42 19.32 -5.36
CA ALA A 254 25.65 20.25 -6.19
C ALA A 254 24.94 19.60 -7.40
N LYS A 255 25.12 18.30 -7.63
CA LYS A 255 24.62 17.59 -8.82
C LYS A 255 23.89 16.29 -8.53
N VAL A 256 24.01 15.76 -7.31
CA VAL A 256 23.52 14.41 -6.97
C VAL A 256 21.99 14.37 -6.90
N HIS A 257 21.37 13.70 -7.86
CA HIS A 257 19.94 13.38 -7.85
C HIS A 257 19.66 12.02 -7.23
N LYS A 258 20.49 11.02 -7.59
CA LYS A 258 20.37 9.67 -7.04
C LYS A 258 21.66 9.32 -6.29
N LEU A 259 21.50 8.93 -5.02
CA LEU A 259 22.61 8.53 -4.15
C LEU A 259 22.37 7.13 -3.59
N THR A 260 23.28 6.21 -3.88
CA THR A 260 23.31 4.87 -3.31
C THR A 260 24.50 4.77 -2.37
N LEU A 261 24.25 4.46 -1.11
CA LEU A 261 25.26 4.35 -0.08
C LEU A 261 25.38 2.93 0.47
N SER A 262 26.59 2.58 0.90
CA SER A 262 26.86 1.40 1.70
C SER A 262 27.82 1.77 2.85
N GLY A 263 27.94 0.91 3.86
CA GLY A 263 28.82 1.14 5.00
C GLY A 263 28.09 1.73 6.21
N LYS A 264 28.76 2.60 6.98
CA LYS A 264 28.23 3.11 8.25
C LYS A 264 27.81 4.56 8.14
N LEU A 265 26.66 4.90 8.72
CA LEU A 265 26.13 6.27 8.78
C LEU A 265 25.85 6.66 10.22
N ASN A 266 26.26 7.86 10.63
CA ASN A 266 25.90 8.47 11.92
C ASN A 266 25.19 9.82 11.74
N GLY A 267 25.02 10.58 12.84
CA GLY A 267 24.33 11.87 12.84
C GLY A 267 24.89 12.87 11.83
N ASP A 268 26.21 12.95 11.67
CA ASP A 268 26.87 13.90 10.76
C ASP A 268 26.53 13.58 9.29
N ASP A 269 26.46 12.30 8.94
CA ASP A 269 26.08 11.84 7.60
C ASP A 269 24.61 12.14 7.33
N ILE A 270 23.72 11.89 8.31
CA ILE A 270 22.29 12.19 8.19
C ILE A 270 22.05 13.71 8.04
N ILE A 271 22.80 14.55 8.75
CA ILE A 271 22.76 16.02 8.57
C ILE A 271 23.05 16.39 7.12
N LEU A 272 24.06 15.77 6.51
CA LEU A 272 24.37 16.03 5.10
C LEU A 272 23.24 15.57 4.18
N LEU A 273 22.72 14.36 4.37
CA LEU A 273 21.60 13.83 3.57
C LEU A 273 20.38 14.75 3.65
N ARG A 274 20.02 15.22 4.84
CA ARG A 274 18.94 16.20 5.03
C ARG A 274 19.22 17.48 4.23
N LYS A 275 20.43 18.03 4.32
CA LYS A 275 20.82 19.26 3.58
C LYS A 275 20.75 19.06 2.06
N LEU A 276 21.09 17.90 1.55
CA LEU A 276 20.98 17.59 0.13
C LEU A 276 19.52 17.51 -0.34
N THR A 277 18.60 17.21 0.55
CA THR A 277 17.14 17.26 0.28
C THR A 277 16.50 18.62 0.59
N GLY A 278 17.26 19.60 1.05
CA GLY A 278 16.81 20.99 1.23
C GLY A 278 16.37 21.38 2.64
N VAL A 279 16.68 20.58 3.66
CA VAL A 279 16.22 20.81 5.04
C VAL A 279 17.41 20.89 6.00
N ASP A 280 17.39 21.86 6.91
CA ASP A 280 18.39 21.96 7.99
C ASP A 280 18.01 21.10 9.22
N THR A 281 18.86 21.11 10.22
CA THR A 281 18.71 20.33 11.45
C THR A 281 17.51 20.75 12.29
N ASP A 282 17.00 21.97 12.18
CA ASP A 282 15.80 22.46 12.86
C ASP A 282 14.49 22.14 12.12
N GLY A 283 14.57 21.47 10.96
CA GLY A 283 13.42 21.15 10.13
C GLY A 283 12.99 22.29 9.18
N SER A 284 13.68 23.42 9.19
CA SER A 284 13.40 24.51 8.27
C SER A 284 13.97 24.24 6.87
N GLU A 285 13.28 24.72 5.82
CA GLU A 285 13.83 24.71 4.48
C GLU A 285 15.04 25.63 4.39
N ILE A 286 16.10 25.18 3.72
CA ILE A 286 17.32 25.97 3.53
C ILE A 286 17.03 27.07 2.51
N GLU A 287 17.12 28.32 2.94
CA GLU A 287 16.82 29.49 2.12
C GLU A 287 17.74 29.55 0.87
N ASN A 288 17.16 29.71 -0.31
CA ASN A 288 17.85 29.71 -1.61
C ASN A 288 18.59 28.40 -1.97
N ALA A 289 18.34 27.29 -1.25
CA ALA A 289 18.82 25.99 -1.69
C ALA A 289 18.06 25.56 -2.96
N THR A 290 18.76 24.91 -3.87
CA THR A 290 18.15 24.10 -4.94
C THR A 290 18.33 22.63 -4.55
N PRO A 291 17.43 22.06 -3.73
CA PRO A 291 17.56 20.66 -3.32
C PRO A 291 17.38 19.78 -4.55
N ILE A 292 18.31 18.85 -4.74
CA ILE A 292 18.37 18.02 -5.94
C ILE A 292 18.37 16.53 -5.66
N LEU A 293 18.69 16.11 -4.42
CA LEU A 293 18.65 14.70 -4.05
C LEU A 293 17.18 14.24 -3.96
N ASP A 294 16.73 13.49 -4.94
CA ASP A 294 15.38 12.96 -5.03
C ASP A 294 15.29 11.46 -4.73
N THR A 295 16.38 10.71 -4.96
CA THR A 295 16.42 9.27 -4.77
C THR A 295 17.59 8.88 -3.87
N LEU A 296 17.26 8.27 -2.72
CA LEU A 296 18.25 7.81 -1.74
C LEU A 296 18.10 6.31 -1.49
N ASP A 297 19.18 5.57 -1.75
CA ASP A 297 19.27 4.15 -1.40
C ASP A 297 20.35 3.97 -0.33
N ILE A 298 19.93 3.66 0.89
CA ILE A 298 20.77 3.35 2.04
C ILE A 298 20.55 1.92 2.53
N SER A 299 19.99 1.07 1.69
CA SER A 299 19.68 -0.33 2.04
C SER A 299 20.89 -1.13 2.49
N LEU A 300 22.08 -0.77 2.00
CA LEU A 300 23.36 -1.39 2.34
C LEU A 300 24.13 -0.66 3.46
N CYS A 301 23.48 0.29 4.13
CA CYS A 301 24.07 1.02 5.25
C CYS A 301 23.67 0.42 6.58
N ASN A 302 24.56 0.57 7.57
CA ASN A 302 24.26 0.41 8.98
C ASN A 302 24.20 1.80 9.60
N ILE A 303 23.05 2.16 10.18
CA ILE A 303 23.00 3.34 11.04
C ILE A 303 23.66 2.97 12.35
N VAL A 304 24.58 3.80 12.79
CA VAL A 304 25.29 3.60 14.07
C VAL A 304 25.15 4.84 14.96
N ALA A 305 25.15 4.63 16.26
CA ALA A 305 25.12 5.72 17.23
C ALA A 305 26.36 6.61 17.08
N GLY A 306 26.18 7.92 17.21
CA GLY A 306 27.25 8.93 17.17
C GLY A 306 26.99 10.10 16.23
N GLY A 307 27.96 11.00 16.12
CA GLY A 307 27.82 12.26 15.39
C GLY A 307 26.94 13.28 16.10
N ASP A 308 26.71 14.41 15.45
CA ASP A 308 25.88 15.49 15.95
C ASP A 308 24.37 15.18 15.82
N ALA A 309 23.54 15.92 16.52
CA ALA A 309 22.09 15.81 16.40
C ALA A 309 21.64 16.18 14.98
N TYR A 310 21.00 15.24 14.28
CA TYR A 310 20.51 15.47 12.91
C TYR A 310 19.17 16.24 12.88
N PHE A 311 18.46 16.30 14.00
CA PHE A 311 17.25 17.11 14.16
C PHE A 311 17.22 17.74 15.56
N VAL A 312 16.90 19.04 15.62
CA VAL A 312 16.83 19.80 16.88
C VAL A 312 15.57 20.66 16.87
N SER A 313 14.73 20.48 17.88
CA SER A 313 13.51 21.26 18.07
C SER A 313 13.39 21.81 19.47
N SER A 314 12.34 22.57 19.74
CA SER A 314 12.04 23.10 21.09
C SER A 314 11.75 22.01 22.13
N ILE A 315 11.42 20.79 21.69
CA ILE A 315 11.10 19.64 22.57
C ILE A 315 12.27 18.67 22.74
N GLY A 316 13.37 18.85 22.00
CA GLY A 316 14.56 18.00 22.13
C GLY A 316 15.37 17.87 20.85
N ALA A 317 16.41 17.04 20.94
CA ALA A 317 17.30 16.73 19.84
C ALA A 317 17.26 15.23 19.55
N SER A 318 17.35 14.88 18.24
CA SER A 318 17.41 13.49 17.79
C SER A 318 18.81 13.14 17.30
N TYR A 319 19.30 12.01 17.76
CA TYR A 319 20.61 11.44 17.42
C TYR A 319 20.41 10.07 16.78
N THR A 320 21.41 9.59 16.05
CA THR A 320 21.38 8.22 15.52
C THR A 320 21.53 7.18 16.64
N GLU A 321 20.80 6.09 16.49
CA GLU A 321 20.88 4.87 17.31
C GLU A 321 21.24 3.70 16.38
N ASP A 322 21.88 2.66 16.92
CA ASP A 322 22.26 1.49 16.15
C ASP A 322 21.03 0.80 15.55
N ASP A 323 21.07 0.55 14.24
CA ASP A 323 20.05 -0.14 13.46
C ASP A 323 18.61 0.46 13.59
N VAL A 324 18.54 1.78 13.75
CA VAL A 324 17.27 2.52 13.85
C VAL A 324 17.19 3.64 12.82
N VAL A 325 16.10 3.68 12.05
CA VAL A 325 15.69 4.91 11.37
C VAL A 325 15.04 5.80 12.42
N GLY A 326 15.78 6.79 12.90
CA GLY A 326 15.43 7.56 14.08
C GLY A 326 14.25 8.51 13.89
N ALA A 327 13.77 9.07 14.99
CA ALA A 327 12.70 10.05 14.96
C ALA A 327 13.11 11.30 14.16
N TYR A 328 12.20 11.83 13.32
CA TYR A 328 12.42 12.99 12.44
C TYR A 328 13.55 12.84 11.40
N MET A 329 14.12 11.65 11.19
CA MET A 329 15.35 11.47 10.40
C MET A 329 15.25 12.06 9.00
N PHE A 330 14.12 11.92 8.32
CA PHE A 330 13.85 12.50 6.99
C PHE A 330 12.60 13.39 6.98
N SER A 331 12.15 13.84 8.17
CA SER A 331 11.00 14.74 8.28
C SER A 331 11.23 16.04 7.52
N GLY A 332 10.21 16.48 6.78
CA GLY A 332 10.22 17.73 6.02
C GLY A 332 11.09 17.75 4.77
N CYS A 333 11.74 16.66 4.37
CA CYS A 333 12.62 16.60 3.20
C CYS A 333 11.84 16.85 1.88
N PRO A 334 11.90 18.06 1.28
CA PRO A 334 10.96 18.45 0.23
C PRO A 334 11.30 17.83 -1.15
N SER A 335 12.57 17.53 -1.44
CA SER A 335 12.96 16.95 -2.73
C SER A 335 12.95 15.43 -2.75
N LEU A 336 12.88 14.76 -1.60
CA LEU A 336 12.99 13.31 -1.50
C LEU A 336 11.74 12.64 -2.09
N VAL A 337 11.91 11.94 -3.22
CA VAL A 337 10.85 11.21 -3.94
C VAL A 337 10.85 9.73 -3.59
N SER A 338 12.04 9.15 -3.46
CA SER A 338 12.21 7.72 -3.19
C SER A 338 13.32 7.49 -2.17
N VAL A 339 13.06 6.62 -1.19
CA VAL A 339 14.07 6.17 -0.24
C VAL A 339 13.98 4.66 -0.04
N THR A 340 15.14 3.98 -0.03
CA THR A 340 15.24 2.58 0.40
C THR A 340 16.03 2.55 1.71
N LEU A 341 15.39 2.07 2.77
CA LEU A 341 15.89 2.10 4.14
C LEU A 341 16.91 1.01 4.41
N PRO A 342 17.76 1.17 5.44
CA PRO A 342 18.69 0.15 5.87
C PRO A 342 17.95 -1.17 6.19
N ARG A 343 18.42 -2.26 5.58
CA ARG A 343 17.81 -3.59 5.79
C ARG A 343 17.97 -4.14 7.20
N TYR A 344 18.91 -3.57 8.00
CA TYR A 344 19.10 -3.93 9.41
C TYR A 344 18.28 -3.09 10.36
N ALA A 345 17.63 -2.04 9.87
CA ALA A 345 16.77 -1.23 10.72
C ALA A 345 15.70 -2.10 11.36
N GLU A 346 15.65 -2.08 12.69
CA GLU A 346 14.66 -2.82 13.48
C GLU A 346 13.42 -1.95 13.80
N ARG A 347 13.56 -0.63 13.66
CA ARG A 347 12.51 0.34 13.99
C ARG A 347 12.55 1.54 13.07
N ILE A 348 11.36 2.05 12.71
CA ILE A 348 11.17 3.40 12.15
C ILE A 348 10.62 4.27 13.28
N GLY A 349 11.29 5.38 13.57
CA GLY A 349 10.95 6.28 14.66
C GLY A 349 9.75 7.17 14.37
N ASN A 350 9.34 7.93 15.41
CA ASN A 350 8.25 8.90 15.29
C ASN A 350 8.59 9.99 14.27
N ASP A 351 7.61 10.43 13.49
CA ASP A 351 7.75 11.51 12.49
C ASP A 351 8.90 11.29 11.49
N ALA A 352 9.40 10.07 11.31
CA ALA A 352 10.61 9.81 10.52
C ALA A 352 10.54 10.35 9.10
N PHE A 353 9.36 10.36 8.49
CA PHE A 353 9.05 10.87 7.13
C PHE A 353 7.86 11.85 7.14
N ALA A 354 7.55 12.45 8.29
CA ALA A 354 6.45 13.41 8.35
C ALA A 354 6.72 14.61 7.45
N TYR A 355 5.66 15.16 6.83
CA TYR A 355 5.73 16.35 5.96
C TYR A 355 6.62 16.22 4.72
N THR A 356 6.88 15.02 4.23
CA THR A 356 7.66 14.78 2.99
C THR A 356 6.78 14.98 1.76
N GLN A 357 6.74 16.20 1.24
CA GLN A 357 5.80 16.64 0.19
C GLN A 357 6.06 16.05 -1.20
N SER A 358 7.18 15.37 -1.43
CA SER A 358 7.50 14.73 -2.71
C SER A 358 7.62 13.22 -2.62
N LEU A 359 7.64 12.65 -1.40
CA LEU A 359 7.93 11.24 -1.18
C LEU A 359 6.81 10.33 -1.72
N ARG A 360 7.15 9.47 -2.67
CA ARG A 360 6.23 8.54 -3.35
C ARG A 360 6.47 7.09 -2.94
N TYR A 361 7.71 6.75 -2.66
CA TYR A 361 8.14 5.38 -2.39
C TYR A 361 9.07 5.30 -1.18
N VAL A 362 8.79 4.33 -0.31
CA VAL A 362 9.67 3.94 0.80
C VAL A 362 9.84 2.43 0.80
N GLY A 363 11.07 1.98 0.52
CA GLY A 363 11.46 0.58 0.68
C GLY A 363 11.82 0.28 2.13
N ILE A 364 11.06 -0.57 2.78
CA ILE A 364 11.25 -0.96 4.19
C ILE A 364 11.88 -2.34 4.25
N GLY A 365 12.97 -2.47 5.03
CA GLY A 365 13.63 -3.76 5.26
C GLY A 365 12.78 -4.71 6.12
N ASP A 366 12.96 -6.01 5.90
CA ASP A 366 12.22 -7.09 6.56
C ASP A 366 12.57 -7.31 8.05
N ARG A 367 13.52 -6.56 8.61
CA ARG A 367 13.83 -6.57 10.05
C ARG A 367 13.03 -5.55 10.86
N VAL A 368 12.36 -4.63 10.20
CA VAL A 368 11.55 -3.62 10.91
C VAL A 368 10.39 -4.30 11.62
N LYS A 369 10.34 -4.15 12.94
CA LYS A 369 9.29 -4.68 13.82
C LYS A 369 8.28 -3.64 14.23
N THR A 370 8.68 -2.37 14.26
CA THR A 370 7.82 -1.29 14.76
C THR A 370 7.93 -0.05 13.90
N ILE A 371 6.78 0.60 13.66
CA ILE A 371 6.70 1.91 13.02
C ILE A 371 6.12 2.90 14.03
N GLY A 372 6.85 3.99 14.27
CA GLY A 372 6.54 5.00 15.27
C GLY A 372 5.35 5.89 14.92
N GLN A 373 4.91 6.66 15.91
CA GLN A 373 3.80 7.59 15.80
C GLN A 373 4.06 8.61 14.68
N THR A 374 3.04 8.90 13.88
CA THR A 374 3.12 9.92 12.81
C THR A 374 4.27 9.71 11.82
N ALA A 375 4.80 8.47 11.69
CA ALA A 375 6.01 8.21 10.91
C ALA A 375 5.91 8.70 9.45
N PHE A 376 4.74 8.63 8.83
CA PHE A 376 4.46 9.10 7.46
C PHE A 376 3.43 10.23 7.41
N TYR A 377 3.21 10.91 8.53
CA TYR A 377 2.22 11.98 8.63
C TYR A 377 2.36 13.00 7.49
N ASN A 378 1.26 13.27 6.78
CA ASN A 378 1.21 14.26 5.70
C ASN A 378 2.28 14.04 4.60
N SER A 379 2.62 12.79 4.30
CA SER A 379 3.51 12.41 3.19
C SER A 379 2.71 12.18 1.90
N GLN A 380 3.40 12.17 0.76
CA GLN A 380 2.79 11.99 -0.56
C GLN A 380 2.89 10.56 -1.09
N ILE A 381 3.11 9.57 -0.20
CA ILE A 381 3.22 8.16 -0.61
C ILE A 381 1.94 7.70 -1.31
N GLU A 382 2.10 6.98 -2.42
CA GLU A 382 0.98 6.46 -3.22
C GLU A 382 0.67 4.99 -2.90
N SER A 383 1.69 4.23 -2.53
CA SER A 383 1.59 2.85 -2.04
C SER A 383 2.75 2.54 -1.11
N ILE A 384 2.57 1.60 -0.21
CA ILE A 384 3.62 1.12 0.67
C ILE A 384 3.46 -0.37 0.93
N ASP A 385 4.56 -1.10 0.80
CA ASP A 385 4.64 -2.51 1.15
C ASP A 385 5.22 -2.63 2.57
N LEU A 386 4.39 -3.06 3.49
CA LEU A 386 4.77 -3.29 4.87
C LEU A 386 5.24 -4.75 5.03
N PRO A 387 6.51 -4.99 5.40
CA PRO A 387 7.02 -6.35 5.63
C PRO A 387 6.23 -7.11 6.71
N ASP A 388 6.07 -8.42 6.53
CA ASP A 388 5.30 -9.27 7.45
C ASP A 388 5.92 -9.39 8.86
N ASN A 389 7.18 -8.96 9.05
CA ASN A 389 7.86 -8.90 10.35
C ASN A 389 7.43 -7.72 11.22
N ILE A 390 6.66 -6.77 10.68
CA ILE A 390 6.13 -5.67 11.49
C ILE A 390 5.06 -6.21 12.43
N GLU A 391 5.31 -6.04 13.73
CA GLU A 391 4.45 -6.49 14.82
C GLU A 391 3.54 -5.37 15.32
N THR A 392 4.00 -4.12 15.20
CA THR A 392 3.32 -2.96 15.79
C THR A 392 3.41 -1.72 14.92
N LEU A 393 2.27 -1.09 14.71
CA LEU A 393 2.13 0.28 14.26
C LEU A 393 1.78 1.15 15.47
N ALA A 394 2.33 2.35 15.56
CA ALA A 394 1.89 3.34 16.54
C ALA A 394 0.71 4.17 16.01
N ASP A 395 0.20 5.11 16.82
CA ASP A 395 -0.91 5.97 16.41
C ASP A 395 -0.53 6.86 15.21
N MET A 396 -1.52 7.15 14.37
CA MET A 396 -1.42 8.14 13.28
C MET A 396 -0.30 7.85 12.24
N VAL A 397 0.11 6.59 12.05
CA VAL A 397 1.26 6.26 11.17
C VAL A 397 1.11 6.86 9.78
N PHE A 398 -0.08 6.77 9.16
CA PHE A 398 -0.38 7.30 7.82
C PHE A 398 -1.39 8.46 7.85
N TYR A 399 -1.46 9.17 8.97
CA TYR A 399 -2.40 10.29 9.11
C TYR A 399 -2.18 11.33 7.99
N ASN A 400 -3.26 11.69 7.28
CA ASN A 400 -3.26 12.66 6.17
C ASN A 400 -2.34 12.29 4.99
N CYS A 401 -2.15 10.99 4.72
CA CYS A 401 -1.51 10.53 3.49
C CYS A 401 -2.53 10.54 2.35
N GLU A 402 -2.83 11.74 1.83
CA GLU A 402 -3.94 11.98 0.89
C GLU A 402 -3.81 11.24 -0.45
N HIS A 403 -2.61 10.79 -0.82
CA HIS A 403 -2.29 10.10 -2.08
C HIS A 403 -2.17 8.58 -1.94
N LEU A 404 -2.21 8.05 -0.71
CA LEU A 404 -2.09 6.62 -0.44
C LEU A 404 -3.32 5.87 -0.98
N LYS A 405 -3.10 4.99 -1.96
CA LYS A 405 -4.15 4.26 -2.68
C LYS A 405 -4.34 2.83 -2.19
N GLN A 406 -3.24 2.18 -1.85
CA GLN A 406 -3.25 0.75 -1.50
C GLN A 406 -2.27 0.48 -0.36
N VAL A 407 -2.67 -0.38 0.56
CA VAL A 407 -1.83 -0.89 1.64
C VAL A 407 -2.10 -2.37 1.85
N LYS A 408 -1.05 -3.16 1.82
CA LYS A 408 -1.06 -4.52 2.37
C LYS A 408 -0.54 -4.45 3.80
N LEU A 409 -1.37 -4.81 4.76
CA LEU A 409 -0.97 -4.85 6.16
C LEU A 409 -0.15 -6.11 6.46
N PRO A 410 0.83 -6.03 7.41
CA PRO A 410 1.68 -7.16 7.78
C PRO A 410 0.87 -8.37 8.29
N ALA A 411 1.28 -9.58 7.90
CA ALA A 411 0.56 -10.81 8.24
C ALA A 411 0.42 -11.06 9.75
N ASN A 412 1.33 -10.50 10.57
CA ASN A 412 1.33 -10.68 12.02
C ASN A 412 0.73 -9.50 12.81
N LEU A 413 0.24 -8.46 12.12
CA LEU A 413 -0.32 -7.27 12.75
C LEU A 413 -1.62 -7.61 13.49
N ARG A 414 -1.74 -7.23 14.77
CA ARG A 414 -2.89 -7.51 15.61
C ARG A 414 -3.84 -6.35 15.80
N ALA A 415 -3.37 -5.12 15.61
CA ALA A 415 -4.18 -3.93 15.84
C ALA A 415 -3.85 -2.83 14.83
N LEU A 416 -4.89 -2.15 14.37
CA LEU A 416 -4.79 -0.82 13.79
C LEU A 416 -5.06 0.17 14.92
N PRO A 417 -4.06 0.97 15.35
CA PRO A 417 -4.23 1.92 16.44
C PRO A 417 -5.01 3.16 16.00
N PHE A 418 -5.11 4.13 16.91
CA PHE A 418 -5.81 5.40 16.71
C PHE A 418 -5.37 6.09 15.41
N ALA A 419 -6.35 6.48 14.59
CA ALA A 419 -6.18 7.33 13.41
C ALA A 419 -5.11 6.84 12.40
N THR A 420 -4.91 5.52 12.29
CA THR A 420 -3.86 4.93 11.43
C THR A 420 -3.92 5.46 10.00
N PHE A 421 -5.11 5.51 9.37
CA PHE A 421 -5.35 5.99 7.99
C PHE A 421 -6.28 7.22 7.96
N TYR A 422 -6.28 8.01 9.00
CA TYR A 422 -7.10 9.22 9.08
C TYR A 422 -6.80 10.16 7.91
N PHE A 423 -7.85 10.58 7.17
CA PHE A 423 -7.74 11.42 5.96
C PHE A 423 -6.90 10.83 4.81
N CYS A 424 -6.78 9.51 4.71
CA CYS A 424 -6.26 8.86 3.50
C CYS A 424 -7.34 8.86 2.41
N ILE A 425 -7.61 10.03 1.84
CA ILE A 425 -8.77 10.25 0.96
C ILE A 425 -8.73 9.49 -0.36
N ALA A 426 -7.54 9.11 -0.84
CA ALA A 426 -7.35 8.32 -2.06
C ALA A 426 -7.34 6.80 -1.81
N LEU A 427 -7.44 6.35 -0.56
CA LEU A 427 -7.34 4.93 -0.22
C LEU A 427 -8.51 4.16 -0.82
N THR A 428 -8.20 3.18 -1.68
CA THR A 428 -9.18 2.36 -2.40
C THR A 428 -9.11 0.89 -2.03
N ASP A 429 -7.99 0.44 -1.47
CA ASP A 429 -7.77 -0.97 -1.15
C ASP A 429 -6.90 -1.14 0.09
N VAL A 430 -7.36 -1.99 1.02
CA VAL A 430 -6.64 -2.38 2.23
C VAL A 430 -6.80 -3.87 2.45
N VAL A 431 -5.69 -4.60 2.39
CA VAL A 431 -5.67 -6.03 2.70
C VAL A 431 -5.41 -6.21 4.19
N MET A 432 -6.44 -6.60 4.94
CA MET A 432 -6.34 -6.90 6.38
C MET A 432 -5.85 -8.32 6.61
N PRO A 433 -4.89 -8.53 7.54
CA PRO A 433 -4.40 -9.87 7.86
C PRO A 433 -5.38 -10.64 8.77
N GLU A 434 -5.34 -11.97 8.66
CA GLU A 434 -6.13 -12.88 9.51
C GLU A 434 -5.71 -12.86 11.01
N SER A 435 -4.63 -12.18 11.35
CA SER A 435 -4.17 -11.97 12.73
C SER A 435 -4.81 -10.75 13.40
N LEU A 436 -5.48 -9.87 12.63
CA LEU A 436 -6.00 -8.59 13.11
C LEU A 436 -7.17 -8.83 14.08
N THR A 437 -7.08 -8.28 15.28
CA THR A 437 -8.12 -8.42 16.31
C THR A 437 -8.80 -7.10 16.68
N ASN A 438 -8.15 -5.98 16.39
CA ASN A 438 -8.62 -4.66 16.81
C ASN A 438 -8.50 -3.61 15.68
N ILE A 439 -9.58 -2.88 15.44
CA ILE A 439 -9.63 -1.68 14.60
C ILE A 439 -9.97 -0.50 15.51
N GLY A 440 -8.98 0.37 15.74
CA GLY A 440 -9.05 1.45 16.72
C GLY A 440 -9.87 2.65 16.27
N ASP A 441 -9.98 3.59 17.19
CA ASP A 441 -10.70 4.83 17.01
C ASP A 441 -10.16 5.63 15.81
N GLU A 442 -11.07 6.14 14.98
CA GLU A 442 -10.77 6.90 13.76
C GLU A 442 -9.81 6.23 12.75
N ALA A 443 -9.58 4.91 12.86
CA ALA A 443 -8.56 4.20 12.06
C ALA A 443 -8.70 4.43 10.55
N PHE A 444 -9.93 4.59 10.02
CA PHE A 444 -10.23 4.89 8.62
C PHE A 444 -11.07 6.16 8.45
N TRP A 445 -11.01 7.07 9.42
CA TRP A 445 -11.81 8.29 9.36
C TRP A 445 -11.52 9.09 8.09
N TYR A 446 -12.58 9.40 7.33
CA TYR A 446 -12.51 10.14 6.06
C TYR A 446 -11.68 9.45 4.96
N CYS A 447 -11.61 8.11 4.92
CA CYS A 447 -11.14 7.36 3.75
C CYS A 447 -12.20 7.40 2.66
N ALA A 448 -12.34 8.57 2.03
CA ALA A 448 -13.49 8.91 1.17
C ALA A 448 -13.60 8.09 -0.11
N SER A 449 -12.51 7.48 -0.58
CA SER A 449 -12.48 6.66 -1.81
C SER A 449 -12.57 5.15 -1.54
N LEU A 450 -12.61 4.71 -0.27
CA LEU A 450 -12.66 3.29 0.09
C LEU A 450 -14.06 2.71 -0.21
N PRO A 451 -14.20 1.83 -1.23
CA PRO A 451 -15.53 1.40 -1.69
C PRO A 451 -16.12 0.27 -0.85
N GLN A 452 -15.27 -0.55 -0.28
CA GLN A 452 -15.62 -1.68 0.59
C GLN A 452 -14.43 -2.06 1.46
N ILE A 453 -14.68 -2.80 2.51
CA ILE A 453 -13.64 -3.35 3.38
C ILE A 453 -14.03 -4.74 3.84
N HIS A 454 -13.05 -5.66 3.81
CA HIS A 454 -13.22 -7.01 4.33
C HIS A 454 -12.73 -7.07 5.78
N ILE A 455 -13.62 -7.50 6.70
CA ILE A 455 -13.35 -7.65 8.13
C ILE A 455 -13.10 -9.14 8.40
N PRO A 456 -11.85 -9.53 8.76
CA PRO A 456 -11.49 -10.93 9.01
C PRO A 456 -12.24 -11.59 10.18
N ALA A 457 -12.23 -12.92 10.21
CA ALA A 457 -12.83 -13.70 11.29
C ALA A 457 -12.24 -13.40 12.68
N SER A 458 -10.99 -12.98 12.73
CA SER A 458 -10.22 -12.69 13.95
C SER A 458 -10.60 -11.36 14.64
N VAL A 459 -11.24 -10.42 13.91
CA VAL A 459 -11.57 -9.10 14.47
C VAL A 459 -12.65 -9.22 15.53
N THR A 460 -12.30 -8.81 16.75
CA THR A 460 -13.20 -8.84 17.92
C THR A 460 -13.52 -7.47 18.48
N ASN A 461 -12.80 -6.43 18.04
CA ASN A 461 -13.08 -5.05 18.43
C ASN A 461 -12.99 -4.10 17.24
N ILE A 462 -14.03 -3.32 17.02
CA ILE A 462 -14.10 -2.19 16.09
C ILE A 462 -14.62 -1.00 16.89
N ASP A 463 -13.83 0.07 16.92
CA ASP A 463 -14.25 1.30 17.57
C ASP A 463 -15.39 1.97 16.80
N ASN A 464 -16.29 2.64 17.51
CA ASN A 464 -17.50 3.24 16.92
C ASN A 464 -17.20 4.29 15.85
N THR A 465 -16.03 4.95 15.91
CA THR A 465 -15.61 6.00 14.98
C THR A 465 -14.71 5.50 13.86
N ALA A 466 -14.32 4.21 13.91
CA ALA A 466 -13.31 3.62 13.03
C ALA A 466 -13.53 3.91 11.54
N PHE A 467 -14.78 3.90 11.06
CA PHE A 467 -15.15 4.12 9.65
C PHE A 467 -15.94 5.41 9.43
N GLY A 468 -15.84 6.37 10.35
CA GLY A 468 -16.51 7.64 10.22
C GLY A 468 -16.15 8.37 8.92
N ARG A 469 -17.13 8.98 8.25
CA ARG A 469 -16.94 9.74 7.00
C ARG A 469 -16.34 8.98 5.81
N CYS A 470 -16.38 7.66 5.79
CA CYS A 470 -16.02 6.88 4.60
C CYS A 470 -17.10 7.03 3.52
N LEU A 471 -17.14 8.18 2.85
CA LEU A 471 -18.23 8.58 1.95
C LEU A 471 -18.31 7.72 0.67
N GLY A 472 -17.24 7.01 0.31
CA GLY A 472 -17.21 6.06 -0.81
C GLY A 472 -17.66 4.65 -0.45
N MET A 473 -17.81 4.34 0.85
CA MET A 473 -18.12 2.99 1.34
C MET A 473 -19.52 2.54 0.90
N THR A 474 -19.58 1.55 0.04
CA THR A 474 -20.84 0.98 -0.49
C THR A 474 -21.30 -0.27 0.25
N ALA A 475 -20.36 -1.00 0.88
CA ALA A 475 -20.64 -2.18 1.67
C ALA A 475 -19.49 -2.50 2.65
N PHE A 476 -19.85 -3.09 3.78
CA PHE A 476 -18.96 -3.84 4.64
C PHE A 476 -19.06 -5.33 4.30
N GLU A 477 -17.93 -6.00 4.19
CA GLU A 477 -17.86 -7.46 4.06
C GLU A 477 -17.28 -8.03 5.34
N VAL A 478 -17.96 -8.98 5.96
CA VAL A 478 -17.51 -9.64 7.19
C VAL A 478 -17.34 -11.13 6.92
N ASP A 479 -16.19 -11.69 7.30
CA ASP A 479 -15.96 -13.12 7.16
C ASP A 479 -17.06 -13.91 7.86
N PRO A 480 -17.67 -14.91 7.20
CA PRO A 480 -18.75 -15.72 7.80
C PRO A 480 -18.36 -16.44 9.09
N ALA A 481 -17.06 -16.65 9.34
CA ALA A 481 -16.56 -17.24 10.57
C ALA A 481 -16.38 -16.21 11.70
N ASN A 482 -16.57 -14.92 11.45
CA ASN A 482 -16.49 -13.91 12.50
C ASN A 482 -17.64 -14.09 13.49
N THR A 483 -17.31 -14.19 14.79
CA THR A 483 -18.29 -14.45 15.86
C THR A 483 -18.73 -13.17 16.58
N THR A 484 -18.15 -12.02 16.25
CA THR A 484 -18.40 -10.74 16.91
C THR A 484 -19.21 -9.78 16.05
N TYR A 485 -19.01 -9.85 14.73
CA TYR A 485 -19.63 -8.97 13.75
C TYR A 485 -20.27 -9.75 12.62
N LYS A 486 -21.22 -9.12 11.92
CA LYS A 486 -21.78 -9.58 10.65
C LYS A 486 -22.09 -8.41 9.74
N SER A 487 -22.21 -8.69 8.45
CA SER A 487 -22.77 -7.76 7.48
C SER A 487 -24.15 -8.23 7.04
N GLU A 488 -25.11 -7.32 6.99
CA GLU A 488 -26.44 -7.57 6.43
C GLU A 488 -26.76 -6.47 5.43
N ASP A 489 -26.93 -6.85 4.17
CA ASP A 489 -27.10 -5.89 3.06
C ASP A 489 -25.95 -4.85 2.94
N GLY A 490 -24.74 -5.20 3.35
CA GLY A 490 -23.57 -4.31 3.37
C GLY A 490 -23.52 -3.38 4.59
N VAL A 491 -24.45 -3.47 5.53
CA VAL A 491 -24.46 -2.72 6.80
C VAL A 491 -23.73 -3.52 7.86
N LEU A 492 -22.87 -2.87 8.62
CA LEU A 492 -22.12 -3.49 9.71
C LEU A 492 -22.95 -3.57 10.99
N LEU A 493 -23.12 -4.78 11.50
CA LEU A 493 -23.80 -5.06 12.76
C LEU A 493 -22.91 -5.91 13.68
N ASN A 494 -23.24 -5.95 14.97
CA ASN A 494 -22.71 -6.98 15.84
C ASN A 494 -23.29 -8.36 15.48
N ALA A 495 -22.71 -9.44 15.98
CA ALA A 495 -23.09 -10.81 15.59
C ALA A 495 -24.56 -11.16 15.90
N THR A 496 -25.11 -10.68 17.02
CA THR A 496 -26.52 -10.86 17.38
C THR A 496 -27.45 -10.06 16.49
N GLY A 497 -26.96 -8.98 15.87
CA GLY A 497 -27.70 -8.09 15.00
C GLY A 497 -28.59 -7.08 15.74
N ASP A 498 -28.42 -6.95 17.04
CA ASP A 498 -29.17 -5.99 17.85
C ASP A 498 -28.52 -4.61 17.92
N ILE A 499 -27.25 -4.48 17.46
CA ILE A 499 -26.56 -3.19 17.32
C ILE A 499 -26.21 -2.94 15.86
N LEU A 500 -26.71 -1.87 15.27
CA LEU A 500 -26.26 -1.34 14.01
C LEU A 500 -25.07 -0.42 14.27
N ILE A 501 -23.88 -0.85 13.83
CA ILE A 501 -22.61 -0.16 14.11
C ILE A 501 -22.36 0.92 13.08
N GLN A 502 -22.42 0.57 11.78
CA GLN A 502 -22.13 1.52 10.71
C GLN A 502 -22.92 1.21 9.44
N TYR A 503 -23.60 2.22 8.92
CA TYR A 503 -24.22 2.21 7.60
C TYR A 503 -23.17 2.60 6.53
N PRO A 504 -23.10 1.93 5.37
CA PRO A 504 -22.15 2.27 4.30
C PRO A 504 -22.56 3.56 3.60
N LEU A 505 -21.86 4.66 3.88
CA LEU A 505 -22.25 6.04 3.54
C LEU A 505 -22.27 6.33 2.03
N GLY A 506 -21.49 5.60 1.22
CA GLY A 506 -21.48 5.67 -0.24
C GLY A 506 -22.54 4.83 -0.93
N ASN A 507 -23.36 4.10 -0.18
CA ASN A 507 -24.46 3.34 -0.76
C ASN A 507 -25.51 4.28 -1.34
N SER A 508 -25.93 4.04 -2.58
CA SER A 508 -26.83 4.91 -3.35
C SER A 508 -28.32 4.77 -2.99
N ARG A 509 -28.66 3.96 -1.97
CA ARG A 509 -30.04 3.80 -1.51
C ARG A 509 -30.59 5.14 -1.02
N THR A 510 -31.80 5.46 -1.43
CA THR A 510 -32.53 6.65 -0.94
C THR A 510 -33.39 6.35 0.27
N THR A 511 -33.66 5.08 0.54
CA THR A 511 -34.47 4.59 1.66
C THR A 511 -33.76 3.44 2.35
N TYR A 512 -33.84 3.37 3.67
CA TYR A 512 -33.33 2.25 4.46
C TYR A 512 -34.31 1.91 5.59
N THR A 513 -34.46 0.61 5.84
CA THR A 513 -35.23 0.10 6.99
C THR A 513 -34.26 -0.77 7.83
N THR A 514 -34.16 -0.49 9.12
CA THR A 514 -33.38 -1.31 10.02
C THR A 514 -33.95 -2.73 10.12
N PRO A 515 -33.09 -3.77 10.17
CA PRO A 515 -33.51 -5.13 10.47
C PRO A 515 -34.35 -5.18 11.76
N GLU A 516 -35.27 -6.14 11.86
CA GLU A 516 -36.14 -6.32 13.05
C GLU A 516 -35.31 -6.62 14.32
N SER A 517 -34.14 -7.25 14.18
CA SER A 517 -33.25 -7.55 15.31
C SER A 517 -32.65 -6.31 15.96
N VAL A 518 -32.56 -5.18 15.23
CA VAL A 518 -31.84 -3.99 15.70
C VAL A 518 -32.61 -3.31 16.83
N ALA A 519 -31.95 -3.24 17.98
CA ALA A 519 -32.41 -2.53 19.18
C ALA A 519 -31.67 -1.20 19.42
N ASN A 520 -30.43 -1.11 18.93
CA ASN A 520 -29.56 0.03 19.18
C ASN A 520 -28.93 0.52 17.87
N ILE A 521 -28.95 1.81 17.66
CA ILE A 521 -28.20 2.49 16.59
C ILE A 521 -26.94 3.07 17.23
N GLY A 522 -25.77 2.69 16.71
CA GLY A 522 -24.47 3.15 17.22
C GLY A 522 -24.23 4.64 17.04
N ASP A 523 -23.22 5.14 17.74
CA ASP A 523 -22.73 6.51 17.54
C ASP A 523 -22.28 6.69 16.10
N ILE A 524 -22.54 7.85 15.51
CA ILE A 524 -22.18 8.22 14.12
C ILE A 524 -22.61 7.23 13.03
N ALA A 525 -23.45 6.24 13.33
CA ALA A 525 -23.77 5.11 12.45
C ALA A 525 -24.25 5.51 11.04
N PHE A 526 -24.94 6.64 10.87
CA PHE A 526 -25.39 7.23 9.60
C PHE A 526 -24.81 8.63 9.36
N TYR A 527 -23.70 8.99 10.01
CA TYR A 527 -23.10 10.32 9.92
C TYR A 527 -22.80 10.70 8.46
N GLN A 528 -23.44 11.75 7.93
CA GLN A 528 -23.38 12.15 6.53
C GLN A 528 -23.92 11.12 5.51
N ALA A 529 -24.90 10.33 5.87
CA ALA A 529 -25.60 9.44 4.93
C ALA A 529 -26.40 10.27 3.88
N ASN A 530 -25.70 10.97 3.01
CA ASN A 530 -26.25 11.99 2.11
C ASN A 530 -27.03 11.44 0.90
N HIS A 531 -27.21 10.12 0.80
CA HIS A 531 -28.11 9.48 -0.17
C HIS A 531 -29.47 9.15 0.45
N LEU A 532 -29.55 8.97 1.79
CA LEU A 532 -30.77 8.58 2.47
C LEU A 532 -31.71 9.77 2.67
N SER A 533 -32.82 9.76 1.94
CA SER A 533 -33.92 10.72 2.14
C SER A 533 -34.98 10.21 3.12
N GLU A 534 -35.07 8.89 3.32
CA GLU A 534 -36.01 8.25 4.23
C GLU A 534 -35.33 7.12 5.02
N VAL A 535 -35.58 7.07 6.33
CA VAL A 535 -35.14 5.98 7.21
C VAL A 535 -36.36 5.47 8.00
N THR A 536 -36.47 4.14 8.11
CA THR A 536 -37.45 3.47 8.96
C THR A 536 -36.70 2.71 10.07
N LEU A 537 -36.96 3.10 11.31
CA LEU A 537 -36.47 2.41 12.51
C LEU A 537 -37.49 1.36 12.92
N GLY A 538 -37.06 0.13 13.13
CA GLY A 538 -37.91 -1.01 13.52
C GLY A 538 -38.53 -0.83 14.89
N GLU A 539 -39.49 -1.71 15.24
CA GLU A 539 -40.25 -1.65 16.50
C GLU A 539 -39.37 -1.91 17.73
N ASN A 540 -38.25 -2.63 17.56
CA ASN A 540 -37.35 -2.98 18.64
C ASN A 540 -36.26 -1.91 18.89
N VAL A 541 -36.16 -0.89 18.04
CA VAL A 541 -35.18 0.19 18.24
C VAL A 541 -35.56 0.99 19.49
N SER A 542 -34.66 0.95 20.46
CA SER A 542 -34.84 1.56 21.79
C SER A 542 -33.82 2.67 22.07
N THR A 543 -32.71 2.72 21.31
CA THR A 543 -31.67 3.72 21.53
C THR A 543 -31.10 4.25 20.21
N LEU A 544 -30.70 5.52 20.22
CA LEU A 544 -29.92 6.20 19.19
C LEU A 544 -28.69 6.80 19.81
N GLY A 545 -27.51 6.44 19.26
CA GLY A 545 -26.22 6.95 19.68
C GLY A 545 -26.01 8.41 19.32
N GLY A 546 -24.97 9.01 19.92
CA GLY A 546 -24.59 10.40 19.65
C GLY A 546 -24.24 10.60 18.18
N SER A 547 -24.71 11.71 17.59
CA SER A 547 -24.45 12.04 16.18
C SER A 547 -24.84 10.95 15.17
N ALA A 548 -25.71 10.00 15.54
CA ALA A 548 -26.06 8.86 14.68
C ALA A 548 -26.51 9.27 13.27
N PHE A 549 -27.27 10.35 13.14
CA PHE A 549 -27.75 10.95 11.89
C PHE A 549 -27.23 12.37 11.70
N ASN A 550 -26.06 12.70 12.24
CA ASN A 550 -25.48 14.04 12.12
C ASN A 550 -25.14 14.34 10.64
N GLU A 551 -25.40 15.57 10.22
CA GLU A 551 -25.16 16.07 8.85
C GLU A 551 -25.86 15.25 7.73
N CYS A 552 -26.97 14.56 8.00
CA CYS A 552 -27.80 13.90 6.98
C CYS A 552 -28.62 14.93 6.19
N LYS A 553 -27.97 15.66 5.27
CA LYS A 553 -28.52 16.87 4.61
C LYS A 553 -29.74 16.64 3.72
N VAL A 554 -29.98 15.40 3.28
CA VAL A 554 -31.10 15.05 2.40
C VAL A 554 -32.23 14.31 3.11
N LEU A 555 -32.08 14.02 4.41
CA LEU A 555 -33.05 13.28 5.20
C LEU A 555 -34.32 14.12 5.36
N LYS A 556 -35.45 13.60 4.86
CA LYS A 556 -36.75 14.27 4.84
C LYS A 556 -37.82 13.54 5.63
N LYS A 557 -37.58 12.25 5.90
CA LYS A 557 -38.55 11.42 6.57
C LYS A 557 -37.85 10.38 7.46
N VAL A 558 -38.29 10.34 8.69
CA VAL A 558 -37.97 9.29 9.65
C VAL A 558 -39.28 8.61 10.06
N SER A 559 -39.37 7.30 9.88
CA SER A 559 -40.44 6.48 10.39
C SER A 559 -39.91 5.68 11.58
N VAL A 560 -40.64 5.68 12.69
CA VAL A 560 -40.27 4.88 13.87
C VAL A 560 -41.46 3.97 14.20
N ASN A 561 -41.20 2.65 14.22
CA ASN A 561 -42.25 1.67 14.50
C ASN A 561 -42.40 1.37 16.00
N ALA A 562 -41.46 1.85 16.84
CA ALA A 562 -41.55 1.73 18.29
C ALA A 562 -42.66 2.64 18.86
N THR A 563 -43.49 2.11 19.75
CA THR A 563 -44.56 2.89 20.42
C THR A 563 -44.03 3.80 21.52
N VAL A 564 -42.84 3.48 22.05
CA VAL A 564 -42.09 4.30 23.01
C VAL A 564 -40.95 4.98 22.26
N PRO A 565 -40.79 6.30 22.37
CA PRO A 565 -39.70 6.99 21.71
C PRO A 565 -38.33 6.43 22.11
N PRO A 566 -37.46 6.01 21.15
CA PRO A 566 -36.10 5.60 21.46
C PRO A 566 -35.34 6.67 22.25
N ALA A 567 -34.57 6.24 23.25
CA ALA A 567 -33.71 7.13 24.01
C ALA A 567 -32.58 7.66 23.11
N CYS A 568 -32.37 8.97 23.12
CA CYS A 568 -31.34 9.65 22.37
C CYS A 568 -30.13 9.94 23.28
N TYR A 569 -28.95 9.43 22.90
CA TYR A 569 -27.70 9.66 23.60
C TYR A 569 -26.87 10.76 22.90
N GLY A 570 -25.84 11.22 23.58
CA GLY A 570 -24.94 12.29 23.14
C GLY A 570 -24.99 13.50 24.08
N SER A 571 -24.07 14.43 23.92
CA SER A 571 -24.10 15.72 24.64
C SER A 571 -25.10 16.68 23.96
N GLU A 572 -25.34 17.86 24.58
CA GLU A 572 -26.20 18.90 24.00
C GLU A 572 -25.75 19.30 22.56
N ASP A 573 -24.44 19.27 22.29
CA ASP A 573 -23.84 19.62 20.99
C ASP A 573 -23.82 18.43 20.00
N PHE A 574 -24.01 17.19 20.47
CA PHE A 574 -23.85 15.96 19.67
C PHE A 574 -25.04 15.00 19.80
N THR A 575 -26.26 15.55 19.70
CA THR A 575 -27.48 14.75 19.66
C THR A 575 -27.53 13.89 18.38
N PRO A 576 -28.35 12.84 18.31
CA PRO A 576 -28.43 11.98 17.13
C PRO A 576 -28.63 12.71 15.81
N PHE A 577 -29.39 13.81 15.77
CA PHE A 577 -29.74 14.57 14.57
C PHE A 577 -29.04 15.93 14.48
N THR A 578 -27.95 16.15 15.19
CA THR A 578 -27.16 17.39 15.10
C THR A 578 -26.86 17.75 13.65
N ASN A 579 -26.97 19.02 13.26
CA ASN A 579 -26.78 19.53 11.89
C ASN A 579 -27.65 18.86 10.79
N THR A 580 -28.71 18.15 11.18
CA THR A 580 -29.71 17.58 10.28
C THR A 580 -31.02 18.38 10.39
N ASP A 581 -31.58 18.79 9.26
CA ASP A 581 -32.76 19.65 9.22
C ASP A 581 -34.08 18.89 9.57
N ILE A 582 -34.19 18.46 10.85
CA ILE A 582 -35.36 17.75 11.34
C ILE A 582 -36.59 18.67 11.51
N ALA A 583 -36.37 19.98 11.62
CA ALA A 583 -37.46 20.95 11.70
C ALA A 583 -38.34 20.97 10.43
N HIS A 584 -37.77 20.57 9.27
CA HIS A 584 -38.53 20.43 8.03
C HIS A 584 -38.72 18.97 7.60
N ALA A 585 -38.28 18.00 8.39
CA ALA A 585 -38.46 16.58 8.14
C ALA A 585 -39.77 16.06 8.76
N MET A 586 -40.29 14.99 8.18
CA MET A 586 -41.49 14.30 8.67
C MET A 586 -41.11 13.15 9.60
N LEU A 587 -41.63 13.11 10.79
CA LEU A 587 -41.58 11.98 11.69
C LEU A 587 -42.91 11.22 11.65
N ILE A 588 -42.87 9.94 11.27
CA ILE A 588 -44.04 9.05 11.29
C ILE A 588 -43.88 8.10 12.47
N VAL A 589 -44.86 8.08 13.35
CA VAL A 589 -44.86 7.27 14.57
C VAL A 589 -46.15 6.40 14.63
N PRO A 590 -46.19 5.31 15.41
CA PRO A 590 -47.35 4.46 15.53
C PRO A 590 -48.59 5.26 15.99
N ASP A 591 -49.76 4.83 15.53
CA ASP A 591 -51.04 5.44 15.93
C ASP A 591 -51.20 5.45 17.47
N GLY A 592 -51.45 6.61 18.04
CA GLY A 592 -51.58 6.82 19.49
C GLY A 592 -50.28 7.06 20.24
N SER A 593 -49.12 7.14 19.54
CA SER A 593 -47.82 7.45 20.14
C SER A 593 -47.42 8.92 19.99
N GLU A 594 -48.14 9.73 19.24
CA GLU A 594 -47.76 11.10 18.89
C GLU A 594 -47.43 11.97 20.10
N ASP A 595 -48.25 11.89 21.16
CA ASP A 595 -48.03 12.71 22.35
C ASP A 595 -46.73 12.32 23.09
N ALA A 596 -46.38 11.02 23.09
CA ALA A 596 -45.13 10.55 23.67
C ALA A 596 -43.90 11.10 22.91
N TYR A 597 -43.96 11.11 21.57
CA TYR A 597 -42.87 11.64 20.74
C TYR A 597 -42.78 13.18 20.82
N ARG A 598 -43.91 13.88 20.95
CA ARG A 598 -43.93 15.34 21.18
C ARG A 598 -43.38 15.76 22.53
N ALA A 599 -43.39 14.87 23.51
CA ALA A 599 -42.86 15.12 24.85
C ALA A 599 -41.39 14.63 25.00
N ALA A 600 -40.87 13.80 24.07
CA ALA A 600 -39.56 13.22 24.19
C ALA A 600 -38.45 14.17 23.67
N PRO A 601 -37.32 14.33 24.43
CA PRO A 601 -36.21 15.12 23.98
C PRO A 601 -35.70 14.68 22.59
N VAL A 602 -35.24 15.62 21.77
CA VAL A 602 -34.80 15.44 20.39
C VAL A 602 -35.96 15.15 19.42
N TRP A 603 -36.86 14.22 19.76
CA TRP A 603 -38.02 13.88 18.92
C TRP A 603 -39.01 15.03 18.80
N GLN A 604 -39.22 15.82 19.85
CA GLN A 604 -40.08 17.01 19.87
C GLN A 604 -39.65 18.08 18.84
N ASP A 605 -38.38 18.05 18.40
CA ASP A 605 -37.79 19.05 17.50
C ASP A 605 -38.13 18.79 16.02
N PHE A 606 -38.75 17.62 15.71
CA PHE A 606 -39.29 17.37 14.37
C PHE A 606 -40.47 18.29 14.06
N GLY A 607 -40.39 18.99 12.93
CA GLY A 607 -41.43 19.94 12.56
C GLY A 607 -42.81 19.33 12.24
N TYR A 608 -42.82 18.05 11.82
CA TYR A 608 -44.06 17.33 11.46
C TYR A 608 -44.06 15.93 12.09
N ILE A 609 -44.86 15.74 13.14
CA ILE A 609 -45.08 14.44 13.76
C ILE A 609 -46.50 13.95 13.37
N THR A 610 -46.61 12.78 12.76
CA THR A 610 -47.84 12.22 12.22
C THR A 610 -47.85 10.70 12.31
N THR A 611 -49.01 10.07 11.99
CA THR A 611 -49.19 8.62 12.01
C THR A 611 -49.44 8.04 10.62
N PRO A 612 -49.27 6.72 10.41
CA PRO A 612 -49.59 6.06 9.14
C PRO A 612 -51.06 6.22 8.76
N THR A 613 -51.95 6.18 9.73
CA THR A 613 -53.41 6.29 9.51
C THR A 613 -53.79 7.69 9.06
N ALA A 614 -53.18 8.74 9.63
CA ALA A 614 -53.37 10.12 9.19
C ALA A 614 -52.91 10.35 7.74
N VAL A 615 -51.89 9.62 7.30
CA VAL A 615 -51.41 9.65 5.91
C VAL A 615 -52.31 8.83 4.97
N ARG A 616 -52.93 7.74 5.46
CA ARG A 616 -53.83 6.87 4.67
C ARG A 616 -55.23 7.41 4.53
N SER A 617 -55.72 8.26 5.45
CA SER A 617 -57.14 8.64 5.56
C SER A 617 -57.63 9.63 4.50
N VAL A 618 -56.97 9.72 3.35
CA VAL A 618 -57.45 10.52 2.23
C VAL A 618 -57.53 9.72 0.94
N ASN A 619 -58.29 8.62 0.95
CA ASN A 619 -58.95 8.14 -0.26
C ASN A 619 -60.29 8.87 -0.36
N VAL A 620 -60.33 9.90 -1.16
CA VAL A 620 -61.60 10.59 -1.44
C VAL A 620 -62.33 9.83 -2.55
N GLU A 621 -63.13 8.86 -2.18
CA GLU A 621 -64.29 8.48 -2.98
C GLU A 621 -65.42 9.46 -2.65
N GLY A 622 -65.64 10.43 -3.54
CA GLY A 622 -66.74 11.35 -3.44
C GLY A 622 -66.50 12.69 -4.11
N LYS A 623 -67.39 13.16 -4.92
CA LYS A 623 -67.38 14.47 -5.60
C LYS A 623 -67.06 15.58 -4.61
N SER A 624 -65.96 16.27 -4.87
CA SER A 624 -65.41 17.25 -3.96
C SER A 624 -66.01 18.63 -4.11
N ASP A 625 -66.44 19.20 -3.00
CA ASP A 625 -66.66 20.64 -2.82
C ASP A 625 -65.29 21.34 -2.57
N GLU A 626 -64.19 20.88 -3.22
CA GLU A 626 -62.86 21.48 -3.11
C GLU A 626 -62.85 22.88 -3.71
N THR A 627 -62.58 23.89 -2.89
CA THR A 627 -62.50 25.29 -3.33
C THR A 627 -61.08 25.77 -3.61
N ALA A 628 -60.08 25.18 -2.97
CA ALA A 628 -58.66 25.47 -3.23
C ALA A 628 -57.75 24.35 -2.66
N ARG A 629 -56.59 24.18 -3.27
CA ARG A 629 -55.53 23.26 -2.83
C ARG A 629 -54.22 24.04 -2.61
N PHE A 630 -53.54 23.72 -1.54
CA PHE A 630 -52.27 24.35 -1.14
C PHE A 630 -51.21 23.28 -0.87
N ASN A 631 -49.96 23.56 -1.16
CA ASN A 631 -48.83 22.74 -0.71
C ASN A 631 -48.52 23.04 0.77
N LEU A 632 -47.58 22.29 1.35
CA LEU A 632 -47.20 22.44 2.76
C LEU A 632 -46.59 23.81 3.09
N SER A 633 -46.08 24.56 2.10
CA SER A 633 -45.58 25.94 2.28
C SER A 633 -46.70 26.99 2.17
N GLY A 634 -47.97 26.58 2.01
CA GLY A 634 -49.12 27.47 1.90
C GLY A 634 -49.33 28.07 0.49
N ALA A 635 -48.54 27.68 -0.52
CA ALA A 635 -48.76 28.12 -1.88
C ALA A 635 -49.88 27.33 -2.56
N ARG A 636 -50.78 28.02 -3.30
CA ARG A 636 -51.87 27.41 -4.06
C ARG A 636 -51.31 26.55 -5.21
N VAL A 637 -51.77 25.29 -5.34
CA VAL A 637 -51.29 24.33 -6.35
C VAL A 637 -52.45 23.75 -7.16
N ASN A 638 -52.17 23.32 -8.40
CA ASN A 638 -53.14 22.69 -9.28
C ASN A 638 -53.23 21.18 -9.01
N HIS A 639 -54.29 20.54 -9.47
CA HIS A 639 -54.66 19.15 -9.19
C HIS A 639 -53.65 18.06 -9.55
N SER A 640 -52.56 18.37 -10.23
CA SER A 640 -51.56 17.40 -10.76
C SER A 640 -50.24 17.30 -9.99
N THR A 641 -50.07 17.96 -8.86
CA THR A 641 -48.81 17.89 -8.10
C THR A 641 -48.76 16.65 -7.21
N GLN A 642 -47.72 15.80 -7.41
CA GLN A 642 -47.43 14.70 -6.49
C GLN A 642 -47.00 15.25 -5.12
N GLY A 643 -47.45 14.59 -4.04
CA GLY A 643 -47.07 14.94 -2.68
C GLY A 643 -48.28 15.30 -1.79
N VAL A 644 -47.99 15.82 -0.60
CA VAL A 644 -49.01 16.23 0.38
C VAL A 644 -49.55 17.61 0.04
N SER A 645 -50.87 17.72 -0.06
CA SER A 645 -51.58 19.00 -0.28
C SER A 645 -52.62 19.23 0.85
N ILE A 646 -52.90 20.50 1.10
CA ILE A 646 -53.98 20.91 1.99
C ILE A 646 -55.14 21.39 1.10
N LEU A 647 -56.30 20.71 1.23
CA LEU A 647 -57.53 21.12 0.54
C LEU A 647 -58.33 22.02 1.44
N ARG A 648 -58.83 23.12 0.88
CA ARG A 648 -59.87 23.91 1.50
C ARG A 648 -61.20 23.48 0.92
N MET A 649 -62.13 23.11 1.77
CA MET A 649 -63.48 22.64 1.39
C MET A 649 -64.46 23.82 1.35
N GLY A 650 -65.60 23.61 0.67
CA GLY A 650 -66.64 24.61 0.55
C GLY A 650 -67.33 24.99 1.89
N ASP A 651 -67.23 24.13 2.88
CA ASP A 651 -67.72 24.37 4.24
C ASP A 651 -66.74 25.16 5.13
N GLY A 652 -65.55 25.56 4.55
CA GLY A 652 -64.49 26.28 5.25
C GLY A 652 -63.49 25.37 5.99
N SER A 653 -63.78 24.07 6.05
CA SER A 653 -62.82 23.09 6.65
C SER A 653 -61.59 22.89 5.76
N THR A 654 -60.50 22.34 6.36
CA THR A 654 -59.29 21.97 5.62
C THR A 654 -59.02 20.48 5.77
N ARG A 655 -58.55 19.82 4.69
CA ARG A 655 -58.16 18.41 4.67
C ARG A 655 -56.77 18.25 4.06
N LYS A 656 -55.94 17.35 4.60
CA LYS A 656 -54.68 16.95 3.99
C LYS A 656 -54.90 15.83 2.97
N VAL A 657 -54.31 15.92 1.78
CA VAL A 657 -54.45 14.92 0.72
C VAL A 657 -53.06 14.56 0.19
N LEU A 658 -52.77 13.27 0.10
CA LEU A 658 -51.59 12.78 -0.60
C LEU A 658 -51.96 12.41 -2.04
N THR A 659 -51.36 13.08 -3.02
CA THR A 659 -51.49 12.74 -4.43
C THR A 659 -50.24 11.93 -4.83
N ARG A 660 -50.44 10.68 -5.24
CA ARG A 660 -49.37 9.79 -5.72
C ARG A 660 -48.93 10.12 -7.15
#